data_3f397904785cd5f4a9c910702bb07fc8
#
_entry.id   3f397904785cd5f4a9c910702bb07fc8
#
_cell.length_a   1.000
_cell.length_b   1.000
_cell.length_c   1.000
_cell.angle_alpha   90.00
_cell.angle_beta   90.00
_cell.angle_gamma   90.00
#
_symmetry.space_group_name_H-M   'P 1'
#
loop_
_entity.id
_entity.type
_entity.pdbx_description
1 polymer ?
#
loop_
_entity_poly.entity_id
_entity_poly.type
_entity_poly.pdbx_seq_one_letter_code
_entity_poly.pdbx_strand_id
1 'polypeptide(L)'
;MNQKALNALEYPKIIEKLTNKASSYMGKQLCKNLEPSTNLEDIRLMQIQTRDALTRLFQKGSVSFGNVKDVRGSLKRLEIGSSLGIQEILAICALLENTSRVKAYSRKERNDLPVDSLDGMFDALSPLTPLSAEIRRCIISEDEFSDDASPALRQIRRNMKITNDRIHTQLASLVNGSARTYLQDSVITMRNGRYCIPVKAEYKGQVPGMIHDQSSTGSTLFIEPMSVVKLNNDIRELELQEQKEIEVILADLSQQIALEQETISLNLKIMVQLDFIFARAALAMDMNASEPIFNDEGRINLKKARHPLINKKKVVPIDIRLGDTFDLLVITGPNTGGKTVSLKTVGLLTLMGQSGLHIPTLDRSELALFHEVYADIGDEQSIEQSLSTFSSHMTNIVSFLDKADRHSLVLFDELCSGTDPTEGAALAISILSYLHERGIRTMATTHYSELKIFALSASGVENACCEFDVETLSPTYRLLIGIPGKSNAFAISSKLGIPQSIIEKAKEQINEQDESFEDVLTSLEESRVTIENERTEIAQYKQEIETLKKQLESKQEKLDVQKDRIIRQANEEAHKVLQEAKDYADQTLKLFHKFHNDYVDTAAVERERQKLRQKLNKTEQKMSQPAAKKKPKKELTAKDVRPGDTVRVLSMNLKGTISTRPDSKGYLFVQMGIIRSKVHISDLELIDEPVITTPSLSRTGAGKIRMSKSASVSTEINLLGKTVDEAIAELDKYLDDAYIAHLKTVRIVHGKGTGALRKGVHNYLKRQKHVASYRLGEFGEGDAGVTIVEFKK
;
A
#
# COMPACT_ATOMS: atom_id res chain seq x y z
N MET A 1 -28.44 9.82 -0.49
CA MET A 1 -28.14 8.42 -0.90
C MET A 1 -29.12 7.46 -0.26
N ASN A 2 -29.62 6.49 -1.00
CA ASN A 2 -30.59 5.51 -0.54
C ASN A 2 -29.97 4.55 0.51
N GLN A 3 -30.52 4.51 1.72
CA GLN A 3 -30.01 3.69 2.84
C GLN A 3 -30.07 2.19 2.55
N LYS A 4 -31.11 1.72 1.81
CA LYS A 4 -31.19 0.30 1.40
C LYS A 4 -30.01 -0.06 0.49
N ALA A 5 -29.68 0.82 -0.47
CA ALA A 5 -28.55 0.60 -1.38
C ALA A 5 -27.22 0.57 -0.64
N LEU A 6 -27.00 1.46 0.35
CA LEU A 6 -25.80 1.44 1.18
C LEU A 6 -25.63 0.07 1.88
N ASN A 7 -26.71 -0.50 2.40
CA ASN A 7 -26.68 -1.80 3.08
C ASN A 7 -26.51 -2.95 2.08
N ALA A 8 -27.28 -2.98 0.98
CA ALA A 8 -27.21 -4.03 -0.04
C ALA A 8 -25.82 -4.10 -0.69
N LEU A 9 -25.16 -2.96 -0.89
CA LEU A 9 -23.80 -2.83 -1.42
C LEU A 9 -22.71 -3.02 -0.35
N GLU A 10 -23.07 -3.28 0.89
CA GLU A 10 -22.14 -3.54 2.00
C GLU A 10 -21.20 -2.36 2.33
N TYR A 11 -21.62 -1.12 2.03
CA TYR A 11 -20.85 0.09 2.32
C TYR A 11 -20.47 0.23 3.81
N PRO A 12 -21.33 -0.14 4.79
CA PRO A 12 -20.96 -0.11 6.21
C PRO A 12 -19.70 -0.92 6.55
N LYS A 13 -19.42 -2.02 5.82
CA LYS A 13 -18.19 -2.81 6.01
C LYS A 13 -16.95 -2.07 5.57
N ILE A 14 -17.05 -1.19 4.56
CA ILE A 14 -15.94 -0.29 4.16
C ILE A 14 -15.71 0.77 5.23
N ILE A 15 -16.80 1.33 5.77
CA ILE A 15 -16.71 2.30 6.87
C ILE A 15 -16.08 1.68 8.12
N GLU A 16 -16.38 0.42 8.42
CA GLU A 16 -15.71 -0.30 9.51
C GLU A 16 -14.20 -0.45 9.25
N LYS A 17 -13.81 -0.86 8.05
CA LYS A 17 -12.39 -0.95 7.67
C LYS A 17 -11.70 0.42 7.77
N LEU A 18 -12.35 1.49 7.31
CA LEU A 18 -11.84 2.85 7.42
C LEU A 18 -11.67 3.28 8.88
N THR A 19 -12.69 3.03 9.70
CA THR A 19 -12.69 3.37 11.14
C THR A 19 -11.53 2.70 11.88
N ASN A 20 -11.16 1.48 11.49
CA ASN A 20 -10.03 0.76 12.06
C ASN A 20 -8.66 1.36 11.65
N LYS A 21 -8.61 2.23 10.65
CA LYS A 21 -7.38 2.95 10.26
C LYS A 21 -7.19 4.26 11.01
N ALA A 22 -8.24 4.86 11.54
CA ALA A 22 -8.15 6.06 12.35
C ALA A 22 -7.62 5.75 13.76
N SER A 23 -6.78 6.63 14.28
CA SER A 23 -6.11 6.46 15.58
C SER A 23 -6.93 7.07 16.73
N SER A 24 -7.49 8.26 16.53
CA SER A 24 -8.22 9.01 17.55
C SER A 24 -9.69 8.60 17.62
N TYR A 25 -10.30 8.70 18.79
CA TYR A 25 -11.73 8.46 18.96
C TYR A 25 -12.58 9.37 18.04
N MET A 26 -12.24 10.66 17.98
CA MET A 26 -12.96 11.64 17.15
C MET A 26 -12.75 11.38 15.65
N GLY A 27 -11.54 11.01 15.22
CA GLY A 27 -11.27 10.57 13.85
C GLY A 27 -12.09 9.34 13.46
N LYS A 28 -12.23 8.37 14.39
CA LYS A 28 -13.12 7.22 14.20
C LYS A 28 -14.59 7.62 14.07
N GLN A 29 -15.04 8.63 14.80
CA GLN A 29 -16.41 9.14 14.65
C GLN A 29 -16.62 9.81 13.28
N LEU A 30 -15.63 10.59 12.77
CA LEU A 30 -15.71 11.13 11.42
C LEU A 30 -15.76 10.02 10.37
N CYS A 31 -14.95 8.97 10.54
CA CYS A 31 -15.01 7.81 9.65
C CYS A 31 -16.39 7.13 9.65
N LYS A 32 -16.99 6.93 10.83
CA LYS A 32 -18.32 6.29 10.98
C LYS A 32 -19.43 7.10 10.33
N ASN A 33 -19.33 8.42 10.36
CA ASN A 33 -20.33 9.34 9.83
C ASN A 33 -20.04 9.74 8.37
N LEU A 34 -19.09 9.06 7.71
CA LEU A 34 -18.78 9.35 6.32
C LEU A 34 -19.86 8.82 5.39
N GLU A 35 -20.52 9.74 4.70
CA GLU A 35 -21.52 9.46 3.69
C GLU A 35 -21.04 9.90 2.31
N PRO A 36 -21.50 9.23 1.23
CA PRO A 36 -21.18 9.64 -0.13
C PRO A 36 -21.74 11.04 -0.43
N SER A 37 -20.89 11.96 -0.91
CA SER A 37 -21.29 13.30 -1.31
C SER A 37 -21.90 13.32 -2.71
N THR A 38 -22.80 14.28 -2.94
CA THR A 38 -23.34 14.60 -4.27
C THR A 38 -22.78 15.91 -4.83
N ASN A 39 -21.81 16.52 -4.15
CA ASN A 39 -21.11 17.71 -4.61
C ASN A 39 -19.75 17.33 -5.22
N LEU A 40 -19.58 17.60 -6.50
CA LEU A 40 -18.36 17.25 -7.25
C LEU A 40 -17.10 17.96 -6.71
N GLU A 41 -17.22 19.20 -6.25
CA GLU A 41 -16.08 19.95 -5.70
C GLU A 41 -15.60 19.35 -4.37
N ASP A 42 -16.53 18.99 -3.48
CA ASP A 42 -16.21 18.33 -2.22
C ASP A 42 -15.53 16.96 -2.46
N ILE A 43 -16.07 16.19 -3.41
CA ILE A 43 -15.50 14.89 -3.78
C ILE A 43 -14.07 15.07 -4.30
N ARG A 44 -13.84 16.00 -5.22
CA ARG A 44 -12.52 16.30 -5.77
C ARG A 44 -11.54 16.74 -4.68
N LEU A 45 -11.97 17.61 -3.78
CA LEU A 45 -11.14 18.04 -2.65
C LEU A 45 -10.77 16.86 -1.76
N MET A 46 -11.74 16.02 -1.41
CA MET A 46 -11.49 14.82 -0.60
C MET A 46 -10.54 13.82 -1.31
N GLN A 47 -10.68 13.64 -2.63
CA GLN A 47 -9.81 12.78 -3.42
C GLN A 47 -8.36 13.32 -3.44
N ILE A 48 -8.19 14.62 -3.69
CA ILE A 48 -6.87 15.29 -3.67
C ILE A 48 -6.21 15.14 -2.30
N GLN A 49 -6.96 15.39 -1.21
CA GLN A 49 -6.44 15.22 0.15
C GLN A 49 -5.99 13.77 0.42
N THR A 50 -6.77 12.80 -0.04
CA THR A 50 -6.44 11.37 0.11
C THR A 50 -5.18 11.02 -0.69
N ARG A 51 -5.04 11.53 -1.93
CA ARG A 51 -3.85 11.36 -2.77
C ARG A 51 -2.60 11.96 -2.13
N ASP A 52 -2.70 13.19 -1.63
CA ASP A 52 -1.57 13.90 -1.05
C ASP A 52 -1.12 13.25 0.27
N ALA A 53 -2.07 12.80 1.11
CA ALA A 53 -1.80 12.00 2.30
C ALA A 53 -1.14 10.65 1.94
N LEU A 54 -1.63 9.97 0.91
CA LEU A 54 -1.06 8.70 0.43
C LEU A 54 0.38 8.90 -0.06
N THR A 55 0.64 9.98 -0.80
CA THR A 55 1.99 10.35 -1.25
C THR A 55 2.93 10.59 -0.07
N ARG A 56 2.46 11.29 0.97
CA ARG A 56 3.23 11.49 2.22
C ARG A 56 3.51 10.18 2.95
N LEU A 57 2.54 9.25 3.00
CA LEU A 57 2.73 7.92 3.60
C LEU A 57 3.83 7.13 2.88
N PHE A 58 3.90 7.19 1.55
CA PHE A 58 4.95 6.53 0.78
C PHE A 58 6.33 7.18 0.95
N GLN A 59 6.39 8.51 1.06
CA GLN A 59 7.65 9.25 1.16
C GLN A 59 8.24 9.27 2.57
N LYS A 60 7.40 9.45 3.60
CA LYS A 60 7.80 9.71 4.98
C LYS A 60 7.38 8.62 5.97
N GLY A 61 6.63 7.61 5.50
CA GLY A 61 6.05 6.59 6.38
C GLY A 61 4.82 7.07 7.13
N SER A 62 4.36 6.25 8.08
CA SER A 62 3.15 6.52 8.86
C SER A 62 3.34 7.65 9.87
N VAL A 63 2.32 8.49 10.00
CA VAL A 63 2.20 9.49 11.06
C VAL A 63 1.25 8.95 12.13
N SER A 64 1.61 9.12 13.41
CA SER A 64 0.75 8.76 14.53
C SER A 64 0.10 10.02 15.11
N PHE A 65 -1.23 10.07 15.06
CA PHE A 65 -1.99 11.14 15.72
C PHE A 65 -2.17 10.87 17.22
N GLY A 66 -1.70 9.73 17.70
CA GLY A 66 -1.72 9.34 19.11
C GLY A 66 -3.14 9.14 19.65
N ASN A 67 -3.22 8.92 20.96
CA ASN A 67 -4.49 8.78 21.65
C ASN A 67 -5.03 10.16 22.03
N VAL A 68 -5.44 10.96 21.04
CA VAL A 68 -6.01 12.29 21.25
C VAL A 68 -7.37 12.13 21.91
N LYS A 69 -7.43 12.49 23.20
CA LYS A 69 -8.69 12.53 23.96
C LYS A 69 -9.51 13.76 23.55
N ASP A 70 -10.81 13.65 23.69
CA ASP A 70 -11.72 14.79 23.46
C ASP A 70 -11.63 15.79 24.62
N VAL A 71 -11.00 16.92 24.35
CA VAL A 71 -10.79 17.98 25.35
C VAL A 71 -11.83 19.11 25.26
N ARG A 72 -12.83 18.99 24.34
CA ARG A 72 -13.85 20.05 24.17
C ARG A 72 -14.64 20.32 25.45
N GLY A 73 -14.94 19.29 26.23
CA GLY A 73 -15.61 19.45 27.53
C GLY A 73 -14.78 20.26 28.52
N SER A 74 -13.48 19.98 28.57
CA SER A 74 -12.53 20.70 29.45
C SER A 74 -12.37 22.16 28.99
N LEU A 75 -12.29 22.43 27.68
CA LEU A 75 -12.23 23.79 27.17
C LEU A 75 -13.49 24.59 27.49
N LYS A 76 -14.69 23.98 27.38
CA LYS A 76 -15.95 24.64 27.80
C LYS A 76 -16.01 24.96 29.29
N ARG A 77 -15.43 24.13 30.12
CA ARG A 77 -15.32 24.40 31.57
C ARG A 77 -14.42 25.60 31.87
N LEU A 78 -13.35 25.78 31.10
CA LEU A 78 -12.49 26.96 31.21
C LEU A 78 -13.23 28.25 30.83
N GLU A 79 -14.11 28.24 29.85
CA GLU A 79 -14.93 29.40 29.45
C GLU A 79 -15.81 29.96 30.59
N ILE A 80 -16.28 29.08 31.45
CA ILE A 80 -17.08 29.47 32.63
C ILE A 80 -16.22 29.68 33.90
N GLY A 81 -14.88 29.72 33.75
CA GLY A 81 -13.94 30.02 34.86
C GLY A 81 -13.69 28.85 35.81
N SER A 82 -14.00 27.62 35.46
CA SER A 82 -13.74 26.43 36.27
C SER A 82 -12.31 25.94 36.10
N SER A 83 -11.65 25.56 37.21
CA SER A 83 -10.35 24.89 37.16
C SER A 83 -10.51 23.47 36.64
N LEU A 84 -9.48 22.99 35.90
CA LEU A 84 -9.40 21.65 35.36
C LEU A 84 -8.74 20.68 36.35
N GLY A 85 -9.15 19.43 36.29
CA GLY A 85 -8.48 18.35 37.01
C GLY A 85 -7.20 17.86 36.34
N ILE A 86 -6.41 17.07 37.04
CA ILE A 86 -5.13 16.53 36.58
C ILE A 86 -5.27 15.80 35.24
N GLN A 87 -6.24 14.90 35.15
CA GLN A 87 -6.49 14.10 33.95
C GLN A 87 -6.83 14.96 32.73
N GLU A 88 -7.59 16.05 32.93
CA GLU A 88 -7.97 16.98 31.86
C GLU A 88 -6.76 17.77 31.36
N ILE A 89 -5.92 18.28 32.30
CA ILE A 89 -4.68 19.02 31.97
C ILE A 89 -3.69 18.08 31.21
N LEU A 90 -3.52 16.84 31.70
CA LEU A 90 -2.66 15.85 31.01
C LEU A 90 -3.20 15.48 29.63
N ALA A 91 -4.51 15.43 29.46
CA ALA A 91 -5.12 15.19 28.14
C ALA A 91 -4.81 16.33 27.15
N ILE A 92 -4.85 17.58 27.62
CA ILE A 92 -4.47 18.77 26.84
C ILE A 92 -2.96 18.74 26.55
N CYS A 93 -2.13 18.43 27.55
CA CYS A 93 -0.68 18.27 27.35
C CYS A 93 -0.36 17.23 26.27
N ALA A 94 -0.99 16.07 26.33
CA ALA A 94 -0.84 15.00 25.34
C ALA A 94 -1.27 15.46 23.94
N LEU A 95 -2.33 16.26 23.81
CA LEU A 95 -2.73 16.87 22.54
C LEU A 95 -1.63 17.78 22.00
N LEU A 96 -1.05 18.65 22.83
CA LEU A 96 0.01 19.58 22.42
C LEU A 96 1.30 18.85 22.01
N GLU A 97 1.72 17.83 22.75
CA GLU A 97 2.86 16.98 22.41
C GLU A 97 2.63 16.24 21.09
N ASN A 98 1.42 15.71 20.87
CA ASN A 98 1.05 15.08 19.61
C ASN A 98 1.07 16.10 18.47
N THR A 99 0.54 17.30 18.68
CA THR A 99 0.57 18.41 17.72
C THR A 99 2.01 18.74 17.31
N SER A 100 2.93 18.78 18.28
CA SER A 100 4.36 19.00 18.02
C SER A 100 4.96 17.92 17.11
N ARG A 101 4.65 16.64 17.38
CA ARG A 101 5.12 15.51 16.58
C ARG A 101 4.55 15.54 15.15
N VAL A 102 3.26 15.81 15.04
CA VAL A 102 2.57 15.88 13.73
C VAL A 102 3.09 17.08 12.92
N LYS A 103 3.32 18.23 13.55
CA LYS A 103 3.95 19.38 12.89
C LYS A 103 5.39 19.08 12.43
N ALA A 104 6.16 18.35 13.24
CA ALA A 104 7.51 17.93 12.86
C ALA A 104 7.50 16.97 11.65
N TYR A 105 6.51 16.07 11.55
CA TYR A 105 6.32 15.19 10.39
C TYR A 105 6.12 15.98 9.09
N SER A 106 5.46 17.15 9.14
CA SER A 106 5.24 18.00 7.96
C SER A 106 6.51 18.60 7.39
N ARG A 107 7.59 18.80 8.19
CA ARG A 107 8.82 19.49 7.74
C ARG A 107 9.38 18.82 6.50
N LYS A 108 9.59 19.62 5.44
CA LYS A 108 10.21 19.19 4.18
C LYS A 108 11.72 19.11 4.38
N GLU A 109 12.33 18.01 4.03
CA GLU A 109 13.79 17.86 4.05
C GLU A 109 14.47 18.65 2.90
N ARG A 110 13.69 19.03 1.86
CA ARG A 110 14.14 19.84 0.72
C ARG A 110 13.07 20.89 0.38
N ASN A 111 13.49 22.12 0.17
CA ASN A 111 12.61 23.24 -0.21
C ASN A 111 11.99 23.11 -1.61
N ASP A 112 12.29 22.08 -2.38
CA ASP A 112 11.92 21.93 -3.79
C ASP A 112 10.64 21.09 -4.01
N LEU A 113 10.00 20.60 -2.95
CA LEU A 113 8.76 19.85 -3.10
C LEU A 113 7.57 20.79 -3.30
N PRO A 114 6.69 20.53 -4.27
CA PRO A 114 5.51 21.35 -4.50
C PRO A 114 4.61 21.36 -3.25
N VAL A 115 3.91 22.48 -3.05
CA VAL A 115 2.89 22.64 -2.00
C VAL A 115 1.76 21.67 -2.30
N ASP A 116 1.31 20.89 -1.31
CA ASP A 116 0.15 20.01 -1.42
C ASP A 116 -1.05 20.54 -0.64
N SER A 117 -2.22 19.89 -0.79
CA SER A 117 -3.48 20.32 -0.17
C SER A 117 -3.47 20.28 1.36
N LEU A 118 -2.51 19.61 1.98
CA LEU A 118 -2.42 19.42 3.43
C LEU A 118 -1.46 20.40 4.09
N ASP A 119 -0.57 21.05 3.35
CA ASP A 119 0.43 21.97 3.90
C ASP A 119 -0.21 23.04 4.79
N GLY A 120 -1.31 23.65 4.31
CA GLY A 120 -2.03 24.67 5.10
C GLY A 120 -2.56 24.16 6.44
N MET A 121 -2.99 22.90 6.51
CA MET A 121 -3.44 22.30 7.77
C MET A 121 -2.28 22.06 8.73
N PHE A 122 -1.16 21.58 8.23
CA PHE A 122 0.04 21.37 9.05
C PHE A 122 0.64 22.70 9.52
N ASP A 123 0.64 23.74 8.69
CA ASP A 123 1.16 25.06 9.03
C ASP A 123 0.33 25.76 10.10
N ALA A 124 -0.98 25.56 10.08
CA ALA A 124 -1.91 26.10 11.08
C ALA A 124 -1.79 25.43 12.46
N LEU A 125 -1.12 24.27 12.57
CA LEU A 125 -0.86 23.64 13.86
C LEU A 125 0.10 24.50 14.72
N SER A 126 -0.27 24.76 15.96
CA SER A 126 0.57 25.49 16.95
C SER A 126 0.86 24.58 18.15
N PRO A 127 2.09 24.06 18.30
CA PRO A 127 2.42 23.09 19.35
C PRO A 127 2.35 23.61 20.77
N LEU A 128 2.38 24.96 21.00
CA LEU A 128 2.40 25.58 22.30
C LEU A 128 3.43 24.90 23.26
N THR A 129 4.64 24.68 22.76
CA THR A 129 5.70 23.94 23.48
C THR A 129 6.00 24.49 24.88
N PRO A 130 5.99 25.84 25.12
CA PRO A 130 6.18 26.35 26.47
C PRO A 130 5.11 25.87 27.45
N LEU A 131 3.85 25.87 27.04
CA LEU A 131 2.71 25.42 27.88
C LEU A 131 2.81 23.92 28.18
N SER A 132 3.08 23.08 27.16
CA SER A 132 3.23 21.64 27.37
C SER A 132 4.42 21.30 28.27
N ALA A 133 5.54 22.05 28.15
CA ALA A 133 6.71 21.91 29.03
C ALA A 133 6.39 22.32 30.48
N GLU A 134 5.64 23.41 30.67
CA GLU A 134 5.21 23.86 32.00
C GLU A 134 4.28 22.85 32.67
N ILE A 135 3.31 22.30 31.94
CA ILE A 135 2.45 21.22 32.46
C ILE A 135 3.30 20.02 32.90
N ARG A 136 4.26 19.59 32.10
CA ARG A 136 5.14 18.45 32.42
C ARG A 136 6.12 18.75 33.59
N ARG A 137 6.50 20.01 33.72
CA ARG A 137 7.30 20.43 34.86
C ARG A 137 6.52 20.30 36.18
N CYS A 138 5.21 20.59 36.16
CA CYS A 138 4.34 20.53 37.32
C CYS A 138 3.78 19.14 37.60
N ILE A 139 3.36 18.39 36.58
CA ILE A 139 2.63 17.12 36.69
C ILE A 139 3.44 15.99 36.08
N ILE A 140 3.87 15.02 36.88
CA ILE A 140 4.63 13.84 36.45
C ILE A 140 3.67 12.75 35.94
N SER A 141 2.63 12.44 36.70
CA SER A 141 1.63 11.42 36.39
C SER A 141 0.23 11.82 36.87
N GLU A 142 -0.78 10.97 36.65
CA GLU A 142 -2.16 11.23 37.13
C GLU A 142 -2.26 11.36 38.67
N ASP A 143 -1.31 10.76 39.41
CA ASP A 143 -1.30 10.71 40.88
C ASP A 143 -0.14 11.49 41.48
N GLU A 144 0.74 12.09 40.66
CA GLU A 144 2.00 12.64 41.17
C GLU A 144 2.32 14.02 40.57
N PHE A 145 2.49 15.00 41.49
CA PHE A 145 3.03 16.30 41.17
C PHE A 145 4.54 16.36 41.43
N SER A 146 5.26 17.10 40.63
CA SER A 146 6.66 17.37 40.83
C SER A 146 6.87 18.28 42.08
N ASP A 147 7.92 18.03 42.84
CA ASP A 147 8.34 18.94 43.86
C ASP A 147 8.73 20.33 43.32
N ASP A 148 9.09 20.38 42.02
CA ASP A 148 9.43 21.62 41.32
C ASP A 148 8.20 22.37 40.79
N ALA A 149 6.98 21.85 41.01
CA ALA A 149 5.75 22.48 40.54
C ALA A 149 5.57 23.88 41.16
N SER A 150 5.85 24.01 42.48
CA SER A 150 5.93 25.31 43.10
C SER A 150 6.96 25.31 44.27
N PRO A 151 7.53 26.48 44.62
CA PRO A 151 8.40 26.60 45.79
C PRO A 151 7.67 26.23 47.10
N ALA A 152 6.38 26.55 47.20
CA ALA A 152 5.55 26.24 48.36
C ALA A 152 5.35 24.72 48.52
N LEU A 153 5.01 24.01 47.45
CA LEU A 153 4.84 22.54 47.45
C LEU A 153 6.14 21.84 47.90
N ARG A 154 7.27 22.27 47.36
CA ARG A 154 8.60 21.75 47.75
C ARG A 154 8.86 21.93 49.23
N GLN A 155 8.54 23.11 49.79
CA GLN A 155 8.73 23.39 51.22
C GLN A 155 7.79 22.57 52.11
N ILE A 156 6.50 22.43 51.69
CA ILE A 156 5.52 21.62 52.43
C ILE A 156 6.01 20.16 52.49
N ARG A 157 6.34 19.55 51.35
CA ARG A 157 6.82 18.16 51.27
C ARG A 157 8.11 17.94 52.06
N ARG A 158 9.02 18.91 52.01
CA ARG A 158 10.22 18.88 52.86
C ARG A 158 9.85 18.86 54.35
N ASN A 159 8.90 19.71 54.76
CA ASN A 159 8.45 19.76 56.15
C ASN A 159 7.73 18.45 56.54
N MET A 160 6.91 17.88 55.67
CA MET A 160 6.28 16.58 55.87
C MET A 160 7.31 15.48 56.10
N LYS A 161 8.36 15.44 55.29
CA LYS A 161 9.46 14.47 55.47
C LYS A 161 10.15 14.63 56.81
N ILE A 162 10.53 15.85 57.15
CA ILE A 162 11.19 16.15 58.44
C ILE A 162 10.28 15.74 59.62
N THR A 163 8.98 16.02 59.53
CA THR A 163 8.02 15.68 60.57
C THR A 163 7.81 14.18 60.70
N ASN A 164 7.70 13.48 59.58
CA ASN A 164 7.67 12.01 59.50
C ASN A 164 8.91 11.38 60.14
N ASP A 165 10.09 11.86 59.80
CA ASP A 165 11.35 11.37 60.40
C ASP A 165 11.40 11.56 61.90
N ARG A 166 10.86 12.71 62.44
CA ARG A 166 10.72 12.96 63.82
C ARG A 166 9.74 12.00 64.54
N ILE A 167 8.58 11.73 63.87
CA ILE A 167 7.61 10.75 64.37
C ILE A 167 8.25 9.38 64.53
N HIS A 168 8.89 8.93 63.43
CA HIS A 168 9.59 7.64 63.42
C HIS A 168 10.68 7.54 64.50
N THR A 169 11.46 8.58 64.66
CA THR A 169 12.50 8.63 65.72
C THR A 169 11.93 8.54 67.13
N GLN A 170 10.85 9.28 67.39
CA GLN A 170 10.19 9.25 68.73
C GLN A 170 9.49 7.90 68.96
N LEU A 171 8.78 7.36 67.96
CA LEU A 171 8.14 6.06 68.11
C LEU A 171 9.14 4.92 68.21
N ALA A 172 10.23 4.94 67.45
CA ALA A 172 11.31 3.98 67.63
C ALA A 172 11.95 4.00 69.01
N SER A 173 12.10 5.18 69.56
CA SER A 173 12.59 5.34 70.94
C SER A 173 11.61 4.69 71.96
N LEU A 174 10.31 4.86 71.81
CA LEU A 174 9.29 4.23 72.64
C LEU A 174 9.24 2.72 72.47
N VAL A 175 9.21 2.25 71.22
CA VAL A 175 9.11 0.82 70.86
C VAL A 175 10.32 0.02 71.30
N ASN A 176 11.51 0.60 71.23
CA ASN A 176 12.75 -0.08 71.65
C ASN A 176 13.12 0.19 73.08
N GLY A 177 12.44 1.15 73.75
CA GLY A 177 12.71 1.63 75.15
C GLY A 177 11.68 1.18 76.14
N SER A 178 11.17 2.13 76.98
CA SER A 178 10.32 1.88 78.14
C SER A 178 8.97 1.23 77.86
N ALA A 179 8.42 1.40 76.61
CA ALA A 179 7.11 0.85 76.29
C ALA A 179 7.20 -0.59 75.77
N ARG A 180 8.37 -1.17 75.45
CA ARG A 180 8.56 -2.46 74.82
C ARG A 180 7.79 -3.61 75.46
N THR A 181 7.75 -3.67 76.71
CA THR A 181 7.06 -4.72 77.53
C THR A 181 5.52 -4.64 77.43
N TYR A 182 4.99 -3.48 77.11
CA TYR A 182 3.55 -3.23 76.96
C TYR A 182 3.01 -3.44 75.54
N LEU A 183 3.93 -3.53 74.57
CA LEU A 183 3.53 -3.70 73.18
C LEU A 183 3.16 -5.14 72.85
N GLN A 184 2.20 -5.32 71.95
CA GLN A 184 1.88 -6.61 71.32
C GLN A 184 2.97 -7.01 70.33
N ASP A 185 3.42 -6.01 69.51
CA ASP A 185 4.49 -6.14 68.53
C ASP A 185 5.33 -4.86 68.55
N SER A 186 6.63 -5.01 68.25
CA SER A 186 7.57 -3.87 68.16
C SER A 186 7.53 -3.18 66.84
N VAL A 187 6.32 -2.87 66.31
CA VAL A 187 6.12 -2.25 64.96
C VAL A 187 5.38 -0.92 65.10
N ILE A 188 5.70 0.03 64.24
CA ILE A 188 4.99 1.29 64.06
C ILE A 188 3.90 1.02 63.03
N THR A 189 2.65 1.36 63.32
CA THR A 189 1.51 1.16 62.41
C THR A 189 0.81 2.48 62.15
N MET A 190 0.09 2.55 61.02
CA MET A 190 -0.78 3.69 60.76
C MET A 190 -2.25 3.26 60.93
N ARG A 191 -3.04 4.05 61.66
CA ARG A 191 -4.49 3.86 61.83
C ARG A 191 -5.16 5.21 61.66
N ASN A 192 -6.20 5.23 60.81
CA ASN A 192 -6.96 6.47 60.55
C ASN A 192 -6.04 7.66 60.16
N GLY A 193 -4.97 7.38 59.37
CA GLY A 193 -4.00 8.39 58.95
C GLY A 193 -3.08 8.90 60.09
N ARG A 194 -2.94 8.16 61.21
CA ARG A 194 -2.08 8.53 62.35
C ARG A 194 -1.12 7.41 62.69
N TYR A 195 0.08 7.77 63.02
CA TYR A 195 1.11 6.84 63.50
C TYR A 195 0.80 6.37 64.92
N CYS A 196 0.64 5.07 65.12
CA CYS A 196 0.26 4.42 66.37
C CYS A 196 1.21 3.26 66.68
N ILE A 197 1.23 2.82 67.88
CA ILE A 197 1.89 1.61 68.32
C ILE A 197 0.84 0.59 68.84
N PRO A 198 1.03 -0.71 68.59
CA PRO A 198 0.10 -1.75 69.06
C PRO A 198 0.39 -2.11 70.52
N VAL A 199 -0.48 -1.71 71.48
CA VAL A 199 -0.38 -1.94 72.87
C VAL A 199 -1.33 -3.04 73.34
N LYS A 200 -0.90 -3.95 74.20
CA LYS A 200 -1.79 -4.96 74.77
C LYS A 200 -2.87 -4.29 75.63
N ALA A 201 -4.11 -4.72 75.47
CA ALA A 201 -5.23 -4.07 76.15
C ALA A 201 -5.11 -3.96 77.67
N GLU A 202 -4.42 -4.91 78.36
CA GLU A 202 -4.14 -4.92 79.81
C GLU A 202 -3.21 -3.80 80.25
N TYR A 203 -2.37 -3.27 79.35
CA TYR A 203 -1.42 -2.20 79.59
C TYR A 203 -1.84 -0.83 79.08
N LYS A 204 -3.16 -0.65 78.73
CA LYS A 204 -3.73 0.62 78.27
C LYS A 204 -3.28 1.85 79.15
N GLY A 205 -3.23 1.70 80.47
CA GLY A 205 -2.89 2.79 81.39
C GLY A 205 -1.40 3.12 81.47
N GLN A 206 -0.52 2.25 80.89
CA GLN A 206 0.94 2.45 81.00
C GLN A 206 1.49 3.20 79.76
N VAL A 207 0.75 3.34 78.74
CA VAL A 207 1.13 4.12 77.53
C VAL A 207 0.14 5.26 77.36
N PRO A 208 0.44 6.46 77.87
CA PRO A 208 -0.41 7.63 77.74
C PRO A 208 -0.57 8.00 76.25
N GLY A 209 -1.82 8.02 75.73
CA GLY A 209 -2.11 8.35 74.34
C GLY A 209 -3.59 8.21 73.96
N MET A 210 -3.87 8.47 72.72
CA MET A 210 -5.25 8.31 72.12
C MET A 210 -5.38 6.96 71.48
N ILE A 211 -6.48 6.26 71.69
CA ILE A 211 -6.84 5.01 71.00
C ILE A 211 -7.52 5.34 69.67
N HIS A 212 -6.93 4.90 68.56
CA HIS A 212 -7.50 5.13 67.24
C HIS A 212 -8.17 3.89 66.67
N ASP A 213 -7.74 2.71 67.12
CA ASP A 213 -8.29 1.46 66.60
C ASP A 213 -8.08 0.35 67.66
N GLN A 214 -8.80 -0.81 67.40
CA GLN A 214 -8.71 -2.00 68.24
C GLN A 214 -8.68 -3.25 67.36
N SER A 215 -7.91 -4.25 67.79
CA SER A 215 -7.93 -5.53 67.05
C SER A 215 -9.29 -6.19 67.16
N SER A 216 -9.64 -7.03 66.18
CA SER A 216 -10.93 -7.78 66.13
C SER A 216 -11.19 -8.59 67.40
N THR A 217 -10.15 -9.04 68.09
CA THR A 217 -10.25 -9.80 69.38
C THR A 217 -10.27 -8.90 70.61
N GLY A 218 -10.10 -7.61 70.48
CA GLY A 218 -10.01 -6.68 71.55
C GLY A 218 -8.71 -6.71 72.39
N SER A 219 -7.79 -7.63 72.06
CA SER A 219 -6.54 -7.85 72.82
C SER A 219 -5.46 -6.82 72.54
N THR A 220 -5.56 -6.08 71.41
CA THR A 220 -4.56 -5.05 71.01
C THR A 220 -5.26 -3.73 70.75
N LEU A 221 -4.73 -2.67 71.40
CA LEU A 221 -5.15 -1.29 71.15
C LEU A 221 -4.09 -0.55 70.35
N PHE A 222 -4.50 0.12 69.28
CA PHE A 222 -3.61 0.97 68.50
C PHE A 222 -3.64 2.38 69.08
N ILE A 223 -2.59 2.66 69.83
CA ILE A 223 -2.48 3.91 70.62
C ILE A 223 -1.53 4.88 69.92
N GLU A 224 -2.00 6.11 69.71
CA GLU A 224 -1.15 7.24 69.38
C GLU A 224 -0.55 7.78 70.65
N PRO A 225 0.76 7.63 70.94
CA PRO A 225 1.39 8.13 72.14
C PRO A 225 1.29 9.65 72.20
N MET A 226 1.09 10.19 73.41
CA MET A 226 0.93 11.63 73.62
C MET A 226 2.14 12.44 73.10
N SER A 227 3.33 11.84 73.12
CA SER A 227 4.58 12.47 72.65
C SER A 227 4.53 12.74 71.09
N VAL A 228 3.72 12.01 70.35
CA VAL A 228 3.64 12.18 68.90
C VAL A 228 2.33 12.80 68.38
N VAL A 229 1.34 13.03 69.27
CA VAL A 229 0.05 13.65 68.94
C VAL A 229 0.21 14.96 68.15
N LYS A 230 1.11 15.85 68.72
CA LYS A 230 1.39 17.11 67.99
C LYS A 230 1.97 16.91 66.64
N LEU A 231 2.93 16.01 66.44
CA LEU A 231 3.58 15.74 65.17
C LEU A 231 2.60 15.11 64.16
N ASN A 232 1.73 14.22 64.58
CA ASN A 232 0.63 13.67 63.77
C ASN A 232 -0.37 14.76 63.36
N ASN A 233 -0.64 15.74 64.21
CA ASN A 233 -1.47 16.91 63.88
C ASN A 233 -0.72 17.80 62.85
N ASP A 234 0.58 18.05 63.04
CA ASP A 234 1.40 18.82 62.14
C ASP A 234 1.44 18.16 60.73
N ILE A 235 1.58 16.82 60.66
CA ILE A 235 1.49 16.08 59.38
C ILE A 235 0.12 16.31 58.74
N ARG A 236 -0.96 16.16 59.46
CA ARG A 236 -2.30 16.36 58.91
C ARG A 236 -2.54 17.75 58.37
N GLU A 237 -2.00 18.76 59.06
CA GLU A 237 -2.05 20.15 58.62
C GLU A 237 -1.24 20.33 57.34
N LEU A 238 -0.04 19.76 57.25
CA LEU A 238 0.79 19.78 56.07
C LEU A 238 0.14 19.07 54.89
N GLU A 239 -0.55 17.95 55.09
CA GLU A 239 -1.33 17.27 54.04
C GLU A 239 -2.45 18.17 53.49
N LEU A 240 -3.15 18.89 54.34
CA LEU A 240 -4.17 19.85 53.96
C LEU A 240 -3.56 21.05 53.20
N GLN A 241 -2.37 21.51 53.61
CA GLN A 241 -1.63 22.56 52.92
C GLN A 241 -1.16 22.09 51.54
N GLU A 242 -0.70 20.83 51.42
CA GLU A 242 -0.33 20.22 50.14
C GLU A 242 -1.51 20.16 49.18
N GLN A 243 -2.69 19.70 49.63
CA GLN A 243 -3.90 19.67 48.79
C GLN A 243 -4.29 21.07 48.30
N LYS A 244 -4.27 22.07 49.18
CA LYS A 244 -4.56 23.45 48.77
C LYS A 244 -3.57 24.00 47.78
N GLU A 245 -2.28 23.70 47.97
CA GLU A 245 -1.27 24.16 47.01
C GLU A 245 -1.41 23.46 45.67
N ILE A 246 -1.77 22.19 45.64
CA ILE A 246 -2.11 21.47 44.39
C ILE A 246 -3.29 22.13 43.68
N GLU A 247 -4.32 22.55 44.44
CA GLU A 247 -5.47 23.28 43.83
C GLU A 247 -5.03 24.62 43.23
N VAL A 248 -4.11 25.34 43.88
CA VAL A 248 -3.53 26.59 43.34
C VAL A 248 -2.74 26.33 42.04
N ILE A 249 -1.91 25.29 42.03
CA ILE A 249 -1.13 24.89 40.82
C ILE A 249 -2.08 24.53 39.69
N LEU A 250 -3.13 23.74 39.98
CA LEU A 250 -4.13 23.37 38.96
C LEU A 250 -4.88 24.60 38.43
N ALA A 251 -5.22 25.56 39.30
CA ALA A 251 -5.89 26.80 38.89
C ALA A 251 -4.98 27.67 37.99
N ASP A 252 -3.71 27.80 38.31
CA ASP A 252 -2.73 28.54 37.54
C ASP A 252 -2.52 27.89 36.13
N LEU A 253 -2.31 26.58 36.11
CA LEU A 253 -2.23 25.86 34.83
C LEU A 253 -3.51 25.98 34.00
N SER A 254 -4.68 25.92 34.65
CA SER A 254 -5.97 26.11 34.01
C SER A 254 -6.11 27.49 33.42
N GLN A 255 -5.63 28.54 34.08
CA GLN A 255 -5.61 29.91 33.59
C GLN A 255 -4.69 30.05 32.37
N GLN A 256 -3.49 29.46 32.41
CA GLN A 256 -2.57 29.45 31.26
C GLN A 256 -3.18 28.74 30.04
N ILE A 257 -3.85 27.60 30.24
CA ILE A 257 -4.57 26.87 29.19
C ILE A 257 -5.73 27.70 28.64
N ALA A 258 -6.47 28.41 29.49
CA ALA A 258 -7.59 29.26 29.09
C ALA A 258 -7.16 30.38 28.14
N LEU A 259 -5.98 30.97 28.34
CA LEU A 259 -5.41 31.99 27.46
C LEU A 259 -5.17 31.46 26.01
N GLU A 260 -4.89 30.17 25.86
CA GLU A 260 -4.60 29.52 24.59
C GLU A 260 -5.75 28.64 24.07
N GLN A 261 -6.95 28.82 24.62
CA GLN A 261 -8.09 27.94 24.35
C GLN A 261 -8.46 27.85 22.86
N GLU A 262 -8.46 28.98 22.15
CA GLU A 262 -8.79 29.02 20.72
C GLU A 262 -7.75 28.22 19.90
N THR A 263 -6.47 28.41 20.23
CA THR A 263 -5.35 27.70 19.60
C THR A 263 -5.46 26.19 19.85
N ILE A 264 -5.77 25.78 21.08
CA ILE A 264 -5.93 24.37 21.45
C ILE A 264 -7.15 23.76 20.73
N SER A 265 -8.26 24.49 20.64
CA SER A 265 -9.46 24.05 19.92
C SER A 265 -9.19 23.88 18.41
N LEU A 266 -8.45 24.81 17.82
CA LEU A 266 -8.04 24.73 16.42
C LEU A 266 -7.10 23.53 16.17
N ASN A 267 -6.09 23.35 17.04
CA ASN A 267 -5.21 22.18 16.99
C ASN A 267 -6.01 20.88 17.02
N LEU A 268 -6.97 20.76 17.95
CA LEU A 268 -7.81 19.58 18.05
C LEU A 268 -8.58 19.31 16.76
N LYS A 269 -9.22 20.34 16.19
CA LYS A 269 -9.98 20.21 14.92
C LYS A 269 -9.07 19.73 13.79
N ILE A 270 -7.91 20.36 13.63
CA ILE A 270 -6.96 20.01 12.56
C ILE A 270 -6.41 18.58 12.77
N MET A 271 -6.03 18.22 14.00
CA MET A 271 -5.53 16.88 14.31
C MET A 271 -6.54 15.79 13.98
N VAL A 272 -7.82 16.02 14.28
CA VAL A 272 -8.91 15.08 14.00
C VAL A 272 -9.15 14.97 12.47
N GLN A 273 -9.11 16.10 11.76
CA GLN A 273 -9.25 16.11 10.29
C GLN A 273 -8.07 15.40 9.63
N LEU A 274 -6.85 15.65 10.06
CA LEU A 274 -5.66 14.96 9.54
C LEU A 274 -5.74 13.45 9.82
N ASP A 275 -6.12 13.02 11.03
CA ASP A 275 -6.29 11.60 11.35
C ASP A 275 -7.31 10.92 10.40
N PHE A 276 -8.43 11.60 10.13
CA PHE A 276 -9.44 11.14 9.18
C PHE A 276 -8.89 11.04 7.73
N ILE A 277 -8.16 12.08 7.26
CA ILE A 277 -7.57 12.08 5.92
C ILE A 277 -6.51 10.98 5.78
N PHE A 278 -5.64 10.83 6.78
CA PHE A 278 -4.64 9.77 6.79
C PHE A 278 -5.24 8.37 6.94
N ALA A 279 -6.38 8.23 7.61
CA ALA A 279 -7.12 6.97 7.64
C ALA A 279 -7.63 6.58 6.24
N ARG A 280 -8.14 7.54 5.43
CA ARG A 280 -8.51 7.30 4.03
C ARG A 280 -7.30 6.86 3.20
N ALA A 281 -6.18 7.56 3.35
CA ALA A 281 -4.93 7.21 2.66
C ALA A 281 -4.38 5.83 3.08
N ALA A 282 -4.43 5.50 4.37
CA ALA A 282 -4.02 4.19 4.87
C ALA A 282 -4.92 3.05 4.36
N LEU A 283 -6.23 3.31 4.20
CA LEU A 283 -7.15 2.38 3.58
C LEU A 283 -6.84 2.19 2.09
N ALA A 284 -6.55 3.29 1.37
CA ALA A 284 -6.15 3.26 -0.04
C ALA A 284 -4.87 2.43 -0.25
N MET A 285 -3.86 2.65 0.59
CA MET A 285 -2.62 1.87 0.57
C MET A 285 -2.87 0.39 0.84
N ASP A 286 -3.72 0.08 1.83
CA ASP A 286 -4.08 -1.30 2.14
C ASP A 286 -4.81 -2.01 0.99
N MET A 287 -5.68 -1.31 0.25
CA MET A 287 -6.42 -1.86 -0.89
C MET A 287 -5.65 -1.81 -2.21
N ASN A 288 -4.45 -1.24 -2.28
CA ASN A 288 -3.76 -0.87 -3.52
C ASN A 288 -4.70 -0.09 -4.45
N ALA A 289 -5.34 0.93 -3.88
CA ALA A 289 -6.36 1.73 -4.53
C ALA A 289 -5.74 2.94 -5.25
N SER A 290 -6.36 3.36 -6.34
CA SER A 290 -6.01 4.56 -7.12
C SER A 290 -7.11 5.62 -7.03
N GLU A 291 -6.74 6.86 -7.29
CA GLU A 291 -7.65 8.00 -7.37
C GLU A 291 -8.55 7.86 -8.61
N PRO A 292 -9.90 7.81 -8.48
CA PRO A 292 -10.79 7.81 -9.62
C PRO A 292 -10.94 9.22 -10.22
N ILE A 293 -11.10 9.29 -11.54
CA ILE A 293 -11.43 10.54 -12.24
C ILE A 293 -12.94 10.68 -12.25
N PHE A 294 -13.46 11.78 -11.66
CA PHE A 294 -14.89 12.05 -11.64
C PHE A 294 -15.34 12.88 -12.82
N ASN A 295 -16.48 12.49 -13.40
CA ASN A 295 -17.20 13.21 -14.45
C ASN A 295 -18.69 13.40 -14.08
N ASP A 296 -19.35 14.33 -14.73
CA ASP A 296 -20.78 14.62 -14.65
C ASP A 296 -21.59 14.13 -15.86
N GLU A 297 -20.92 13.42 -16.79
CA GLU A 297 -21.51 12.92 -18.02
C GLU A 297 -22.17 11.55 -17.84
N GLY A 298 -22.12 10.98 -16.64
CA GLY A 298 -22.70 9.67 -16.35
C GLY A 298 -21.82 8.51 -16.85
N ARG A 299 -20.51 8.72 -17.10
CA ARG A 299 -19.61 7.68 -17.58
C ARG A 299 -18.93 6.95 -16.43
N ILE A 300 -19.00 5.64 -16.48
CA ILE A 300 -18.22 4.72 -15.63
C ILE A 300 -17.27 3.95 -16.55
N ASN A 301 -15.96 3.98 -16.23
CA ASN A 301 -14.95 3.20 -16.93
C ASN A 301 -13.91 2.68 -15.92
N LEU A 302 -14.21 1.55 -15.34
CA LEU A 302 -13.39 0.90 -14.32
C LEU A 302 -12.43 -0.11 -14.96
N LYS A 303 -11.12 0.10 -14.76
CA LYS A 303 -10.05 -0.75 -15.28
C LYS A 303 -9.51 -1.64 -14.18
N LYS A 304 -9.57 -2.96 -14.39
CA LYS A 304 -9.09 -3.97 -13.42
C LYS A 304 -9.65 -3.75 -12.01
N ALA A 305 -10.95 -3.46 -11.95
CA ALA A 305 -11.66 -3.23 -10.69
C ALA A 305 -11.69 -4.51 -9.84
N ARG A 306 -11.37 -4.37 -8.57
CA ARG A 306 -11.40 -5.46 -7.59
C ARG A 306 -12.43 -5.15 -6.52
N HIS A 307 -13.21 -6.15 -6.12
CA HIS A 307 -14.16 -5.98 -5.02
C HIS A 307 -13.41 -5.83 -3.69
N PRO A 308 -13.56 -4.71 -2.95
CA PRO A 308 -12.71 -4.37 -1.80
C PRO A 308 -12.91 -5.28 -0.57
N LEU A 309 -13.99 -6.05 -0.53
CA LEU A 309 -14.29 -6.97 0.56
C LEU A 309 -13.84 -8.42 0.30
N ILE A 310 -13.41 -8.72 -0.94
CA ILE A 310 -12.85 -10.03 -1.28
C ILE A 310 -11.35 -10.04 -1.01
N ASN A 311 -10.83 -11.19 -0.61
CA ASN A 311 -9.40 -11.34 -0.35
C ASN A 311 -8.57 -11.01 -1.61
N LYS A 312 -7.55 -10.16 -1.47
CA LYS A 312 -6.67 -9.68 -2.55
C LYS A 312 -6.05 -10.79 -3.41
N LYS A 313 -5.79 -11.96 -2.82
CA LYS A 313 -5.22 -13.12 -3.53
C LYS A 313 -6.23 -13.92 -4.34
N LYS A 314 -7.52 -13.77 -4.03
CA LYS A 314 -8.62 -14.53 -4.66
C LYS A 314 -9.45 -13.67 -5.60
N VAL A 315 -9.45 -12.34 -5.43
CA VAL A 315 -10.25 -11.43 -6.25
C VAL A 315 -9.73 -11.39 -7.67
N VAL A 316 -10.62 -11.64 -8.62
CA VAL A 316 -10.32 -11.50 -10.04
C VAL A 316 -10.68 -10.06 -10.46
N PRO A 317 -9.75 -9.32 -11.08
CA PRO A 317 -10.02 -7.96 -11.55
C PRO A 317 -10.90 -7.99 -12.80
N ILE A 318 -11.90 -7.09 -12.83
CA ILE A 318 -12.84 -6.97 -13.95
C ILE A 318 -12.75 -5.58 -14.59
N ASP A 319 -13.03 -5.50 -15.87
CA ASP A 319 -13.14 -4.25 -16.62
C ASP A 319 -14.62 -3.96 -16.87
N ILE A 320 -15.10 -2.75 -16.50
CA ILE A 320 -16.51 -2.38 -16.62
C ILE A 320 -16.63 -1.00 -17.25
N ARG A 321 -17.53 -0.90 -18.25
CA ARG A 321 -17.88 0.35 -18.92
C ARG A 321 -19.39 0.54 -18.87
N LEU A 322 -19.83 1.77 -18.68
CA LEU A 322 -21.25 2.18 -18.73
C LEU A 322 -21.33 3.67 -18.97
N GLY A 323 -22.27 4.13 -19.77
CA GLY A 323 -22.54 5.55 -20.00
C GLY A 323 -21.72 6.21 -21.12
N ASP A 324 -20.99 5.43 -21.94
CA ASP A 324 -20.27 5.92 -23.12
C ASP A 324 -21.04 5.52 -24.41
N THR A 325 -20.98 4.25 -24.82
CA THR A 325 -21.67 3.71 -26.00
C THR A 325 -23.04 3.11 -25.67
N PHE A 326 -23.25 2.79 -24.41
CA PHE A 326 -24.50 2.23 -23.88
C PHE A 326 -24.72 2.73 -22.43
N ASP A 327 -25.99 2.88 -22.06
CA ASP A 327 -26.42 3.28 -20.72
C ASP A 327 -27.05 2.14 -19.92
N LEU A 328 -27.27 1.00 -20.54
CA LEU A 328 -27.82 -0.20 -19.93
C LEU A 328 -26.94 -1.42 -20.23
N LEU A 329 -26.53 -2.15 -19.19
CA LEU A 329 -25.72 -3.37 -19.29
C LEU A 329 -26.50 -4.56 -18.72
N VAL A 330 -26.75 -5.56 -19.56
CA VAL A 330 -27.42 -6.83 -19.18
C VAL A 330 -26.37 -7.92 -19.00
N ILE A 331 -26.19 -8.39 -17.77
CA ILE A 331 -25.19 -9.41 -17.41
C ILE A 331 -25.84 -10.77 -17.30
N THR A 332 -25.37 -11.71 -18.10
CA THR A 332 -25.88 -13.09 -18.17
C THR A 332 -24.82 -14.10 -17.73
N GLY A 333 -25.23 -15.36 -17.56
CA GLY A 333 -24.32 -16.44 -17.14
C GLY A 333 -24.78 -17.15 -15.86
N PRO A 334 -24.04 -18.16 -15.36
CA PRO A 334 -24.39 -18.90 -14.18
C PRO A 334 -24.30 -18.06 -12.90
N ASN A 335 -25.09 -18.37 -11.86
CA ASN A 335 -25.08 -17.63 -10.59
C ASN A 335 -23.72 -17.66 -9.91
N THR A 336 -23.01 -18.75 -10.02
CA THR A 336 -21.66 -18.93 -9.48
C THR A 336 -20.59 -18.10 -10.22
N GLY A 337 -20.90 -17.53 -11.40
CA GLY A 337 -19.97 -16.83 -12.29
C GLY A 337 -19.53 -15.45 -11.80
N GLY A 338 -20.16 -14.89 -10.77
CA GLY A 338 -19.77 -13.57 -10.21
C GLY A 338 -20.63 -12.40 -10.67
N LYS A 339 -21.83 -12.63 -11.23
CA LYS A 339 -22.79 -11.59 -11.67
C LYS A 339 -23.08 -10.56 -10.56
N THR A 340 -23.59 -11.05 -9.42
CA THR A 340 -23.88 -10.24 -8.24
C THR A 340 -22.65 -9.48 -7.73
N VAL A 341 -21.48 -10.12 -7.76
CA VAL A 341 -20.21 -9.48 -7.36
C VAL A 341 -19.84 -8.32 -8.29
N SER A 342 -20.08 -8.47 -9.59
CA SER A 342 -19.84 -7.41 -10.57
C SER A 342 -20.73 -6.19 -10.32
N LEU A 343 -22.03 -6.39 -10.06
CA LEU A 343 -22.98 -5.33 -9.68
C LEU A 343 -22.53 -4.64 -8.37
N LYS A 344 -22.28 -5.44 -7.34
CA LYS A 344 -21.80 -4.91 -6.05
C LYS A 344 -20.48 -4.16 -6.20
N THR A 345 -19.59 -4.60 -7.07
CA THR A 345 -18.31 -3.90 -7.31
C THR A 345 -18.56 -2.50 -7.84
N VAL A 346 -19.37 -2.33 -8.88
CA VAL A 346 -19.66 -1.02 -9.46
C VAL A 346 -20.33 -0.10 -8.44
N GLY A 347 -21.39 -0.57 -7.80
CA GLY A 347 -22.13 0.21 -6.82
C GLY A 347 -21.27 0.63 -5.63
N LEU A 348 -20.52 -0.31 -5.06
CA LEU A 348 -19.66 -0.05 -3.90
C LEU A 348 -18.49 0.90 -4.23
N LEU A 349 -17.82 0.72 -5.39
CA LEU A 349 -16.74 1.60 -5.82
C LEU A 349 -17.25 3.02 -6.13
N THR A 350 -18.47 3.16 -6.65
CA THR A 350 -19.12 4.45 -6.84
C THR A 350 -19.34 5.16 -5.50
N LEU A 351 -19.91 4.46 -4.51
CA LEU A 351 -20.12 5.01 -3.17
C LEU A 351 -18.81 5.38 -2.48
N MET A 352 -17.78 4.52 -2.60
CA MET A 352 -16.45 4.80 -2.07
C MET A 352 -15.83 6.03 -2.72
N GLY A 353 -15.87 6.13 -4.04
CA GLY A 353 -15.33 7.26 -4.77
C GLY A 353 -16.00 8.58 -4.37
N GLN A 354 -17.35 8.60 -4.26
CA GLN A 354 -18.11 9.78 -3.82
C GLN A 354 -17.90 10.14 -2.35
N SER A 355 -17.33 9.23 -1.57
CA SER A 355 -16.91 9.49 -0.18
C SER A 355 -15.46 9.98 -0.06
N GLY A 356 -14.79 10.29 -1.18
CA GLY A 356 -13.39 10.70 -1.18
C GLY A 356 -12.41 9.56 -0.90
N LEU A 357 -12.86 8.31 -0.97
CA LEU A 357 -12.00 7.12 -0.87
C LEU A 357 -11.44 6.77 -2.25
N HIS A 358 -10.17 6.40 -2.31
CA HIS A 358 -9.60 5.78 -3.49
C HIS A 358 -10.18 4.38 -3.69
N ILE A 359 -10.22 3.92 -4.93
CA ILE A 359 -10.85 2.65 -5.32
C ILE A 359 -9.82 1.64 -5.82
N PRO A 360 -9.99 0.33 -5.55
CA PRO A 360 -9.04 -0.71 -5.96
C PRO A 360 -9.14 -1.03 -7.46
N THR A 361 -8.66 -0.11 -8.29
CA THR A 361 -8.64 -0.16 -9.75
C THR A 361 -7.26 0.23 -10.28
N LEU A 362 -7.03 0.12 -11.59
CA LEU A 362 -5.89 0.76 -12.23
C LEU A 362 -6.12 2.27 -12.36
N ASP A 363 -5.01 3.00 -12.49
CA ASP A 363 -5.00 4.45 -12.73
C ASP A 363 -5.85 4.82 -13.95
N ARG A 364 -6.39 6.05 -13.93
CA ARG A 364 -7.30 6.58 -14.94
C ARG A 364 -8.60 5.79 -15.08
N SER A 365 -9.08 5.18 -14.00
CA SER A 365 -10.45 4.71 -13.93
C SER A 365 -11.38 5.88 -13.69
N GLU A 366 -12.53 5.88 -14.36
CA GLU A 366 -13.50 6.97 -14.33
C GLU A 366 -14.76 6.54 -13.58
N LEU A 367 -15.29 7.43 -12.77
CA LEU A 367 -16.58 7.31 -12.11
C LEU A 367 -17.45 8.52 -12.46
N ALA A 368 -18.73 8.29 -12.61
CA ALA A 368 -19.71 9.36 -12.70
C ALA A 368 -20.17 9.81 -11.32
N LEU A 369 -20.60 11.07 -11.25
CA LEU A 369 -21.33 11.60 -10.11
C LEU A 369 -22.79 11.18 -10.18
N PHE A 370 -23.27 10.43 -9.18
CA PHE A 370 -24.68 10.08 -9.04
C PHE A 370 -25.27 10.75 -7.80
N HIS A 371 -26.47 11.28 -7.95
CA HIS A 371 -27.23 11.83 -6.83
C HIS A 371 -27.83 10.71 -5.99
N GLU A 372 -28.29 9.62 -6.64
CA GLU A 372 -28.81 8.45 -5.99
C GLU A 372 -28.27 7.16 -6.62
N VAL A 373 -28.04 6.17 -5.78
CA VAL A 373 -27.76 4.79 -6.17
C VAL A 373 -28.87 3.93 -5.65
N TYR A 374 -29.54 3.21 -6.54
CA TYR A 374 -30.59 2.26 -6.20
C TYR A 374 -30.09 0.85 -6.45
N ALA A 375 -30.36 -0.04 -5.52
CA ALA A 375 -29.93 -1.43 -5.61
C ALA A 375 -31.08 -2.36 -5.20
N ASP A 376 -31.41 -3.28 -6.08
CA ASP A 376 -32.26 -4.43 -5.80
C ASP A 376 -31.37 -5.66 -5.89
N ILE A 377 -30.67 -5.96 -4.79
CA ILE A 377 -29.63 -6.98 -4.68
C ILE A 377 -29.81 -7.73 -3.36
N GLY A 378 -29.90 -9.05 -3.43
CA GLY A 378 -29.95 -9.96 -2.29
C GLY A 378 -31.27 -10.68 -2.17
N ASP A 379 -31.22 -11.91 -1.62
CA ASP A 379 -32.40 -12.70 -1.24
C ASP A 379 -32.94 -12.19 0.10
N GLU A 380 -34.05 -11.51 0.10
CA GLU A 380 -34.80 -11.21 1.32
C GLU A 380 -35.46 -12.50 1.88
N GLN A 381 -34.64 -13.51 2.20
CA GLN A 381 -35.12 -14.76 2.88
C GLN A 381 -35.23 -14.53 4.38
N SER A 382 -35.83 -13.43 4.81
CA SER A 382 -36.21 -13.31 6.21
C SER A 382 -37.53 -14.03 6.43
N ILE A 383 -37.50 -15.06 7.27
CA ILE A 383 -38.69 -15.87 7.70
C ILE A 383 -39.80 -14.98 8.28
N GLU A 384 -39.50 -13.75 8.66
CA GLU A 384 -40.40 -12.76 9.26
C GLU A 384 -41.27 -11.99 8.24
N GLN A 385 -40.92 -12.00 6.94
CA GLN A 385 -41.72 -11.34 5.90
C GLN A 385 -42.46 -12.41 5.05
N SER A 386 -43.78 -12.46 5.21
CA SER A 386 -44.68 -13.40 4.51
C SER A 386 -44.90 -13.07 3.01
N LEU A 387 -44.13 -12.15 2.41
CA LEU A 387 -44.21 -11.80 1.01
C LEU A 387 -43.36 -12.78 0.17
N SER A 388 -43.87 -13.19 -0.97
CA SER A 388 -43.06 -13.91 -1.97
C SER A 388 -41.86 -13.09 -2.36
N THR A 389 -40.71 -13.76 -2.66
CA THR A 389 -39.47 -13.13 -3.10
C THR A 389 -39.71 -12.12 -4.25
N PHE A 390 -40.52 -12.50 -5.23
CA PHE A 390 -40.93 -11.62 -6.33
C PHE A 390 -41.63 -10.35 -5.84
N SER A 391 -42.60 -10.47 -4.88
CA SER A 391 -43.33 -9.31 -4.36
C SER A 391 -42.41 -8.32 -3.62
N SER A 392 -41.42 -8.84 -2.89
CA SER A 392 -40.41 -8.02 -2.18
C SER A 392 -39.58 -7.20 -3.15
N HIS A 393 -39.04 -7.85 -4.22
CA HIS A 393 -38.28 -7.19 -5.28
C HIS A 393 -39.14 -6.13 -5.99
N MET A 394 -40.38 -6.46 -6.37
CA MET A 394 -41.28 -5.50 -7.03
C MET A 394 -41.59 -4.29 -6.13
N THR A 395 -41.86 -4.50 -4.86
CA THR A 395 -42.07 -3.42 -3.91
C THR A 395 -40.87 -2.49 -3.81
N ASN A 396 -39.68 -3.07 -3.79
CA ASN A 396 -38.44 -2.28 -3.79
C ASN A 396 -38.28 -1.48 -5.09
N ILE A 397 -38.46 -2.10 -6.24
CA ILE A 397 -38.38 -1.48 -7.56
C ILE A 397 -39.36 -0.31 -7.67
N VAL A 398 -40.64 -0.52 -7.33
CA VAL A 398 -41.69 0.51 -7.34
C VAL A 398 -41.30 1.70 -6.45
N SER A 399 -40.64 1.46 -5.32
CA SER A 399 -40.26 2.53 -4.38
C SER A 399 -39.33 3.60 -4.96
N PHE A 400 -38.55 3.26 -5.98
CA PHE A 400 -37.57 4.16 -6.61
C PHE A 400 -37.77 4.38 -8.11
N LEU A 401 -38.59 3.60 -8.80
CA LEU A 401 -38.73 3.68 -10.26
C LEU A 401 -39.12 5.08 -10.74
N ASP A 402 -40.08 5.73 -10.03
CA ASP A 402 -40.51 7.10 -10.34
C ASP A 402 -39.51 8.17 -9.90
N LYS A 403 -38.61 7.85 -8.95
CA LYS A 403 -37.64 8.79 -8.39
C LYS A 403 -36.32 8.78 -9.16
N ALA A 404 -36.04 7.67 -9.86
CA ALA A 404 -34.80 7.52 -10.59
C ALA A 404 -34.78 8.49 -11.81
N ASP A 405 -33.65 9.15 -11.96
CA ASP A 405 -33.37 10.10 -13.04
C ASP A 405 -32.04 9.80 -13.72
N ARG A 406 -31.65 10.61 -14.72
CA ARG A 406 -30.37 10.43 -15.44
C ARG A 406 -29.12 10.56 -14.58
N HIS A 407 -29.24 11.08 -13.36
CA HIS A 407 -28.17 11.16 -12.37
C HIS A 407 -28.25 10.03 -11.33
N SER A 408 -29.01 9.01 -11.63
CA SER A 408 -29.15 7.83 -10.78
C SER A 408 -28.43 6.63 -11.40
N LEU A 409 -27.86 5.78 -10.54
CA LEU A 409 -27.35 4.45 -10.89
C LEU A 409 -28.31 3.41 -10.35
N VAL A 410 -28.79 2.53 -11.22
CA VAL A 410 -29.74 1.47 -10.85
C VAL A 410 -29.09 0.10 -11.06
N LEU A 411 -29.14 -0.74 -10.05
CA LEU A 411 -28.50 -2.06 -10.02
C LEU A 411 -29.55 -3.13 -9.68
N PHE A 412 -29.78 -4.07 -10.59
CA PHE A 412 -30.72 -5.17 -10.40
C PHE A 412 -30.00 -6.52 -10.39
N ASP A 413 -30.23 -7.32 -9.36
CA ASP A 413 -29.78 -8.70 -9.33
C ASP A 413 -30.95 -9.64 -9.56
N GLU A 414 -30.85 -10.51 -10.56
CA GLU A 414 -31.90 -11.45 -11.00
C GLU A 414 -33.27 -10.78 -11.23
N LEU A 415 -33.28 -9.72 -12.04
CA LEU A 415 -34.46 -8.89 -12.29
C LEU A 415 -35.70 -9.73 -12.68
N CYS A 416 -36.80 -9.55 -11.92
CA CYS A 416 -38.09 -10.21 -12.08
C CYS A 416 -38.02 -11.73 -11.92
N SER A 417 -37.02 -12.30 -11.24
CA SER A 417 -37.01 -13.73 -10.89
C SER A 417 -38.10 -14.09 -9.88
N GLY A 418 -38.46 -15.36 -9.82
CA GLY A 418 -39.44 -15.90 -8.84
C GLY A 418 -40.91 -15.84 -9.28
N THR A 419 -41.21 -15.57 -10.57
CA THR A 419 -42.54 -15.68 -11.18
C THR A 419 -42.50 -16.57 -12.42
N ASP A 420 -43.59 -16.63 -13.18
CA ASP A 420 -43.57 -17.30 -14.49
C ASP A 420 -42.49 -16.71 -15.39
N PRO A 421 -41.63 -17.54 -16.00
CA PRO A 421 -40.49 -17.04 -16.79
C PRO A 421 -40.88 -16.10 -17.92
N THR A 422 -42.00 -16.36 -18.61
CA THR A 422 -42.46 -15.55 -19.75
C THR A 422 -42.96 -14.17 -19.27
N GLU A 423 -43.74 -14.15 -18.18
CA GLU A 423 -44.21 -12.90 -17.56
C GLU A 423 -43.05 -12.11 -16.96
N GLY A 424 -42.13 -12.81 -16.26
CA GLY A 424 -40.94 -12.21 -15.69
C GLY A 424 -40.03 -11.54 -16.71
N ALA A 425 -39.77 -12.24 -17.83
CA ALA A 425 -38.97 -11.69 -18.91
C ALA A 425 -39.61 -10.45 -19.57
N ALA A 426 -40.94 -10.52 -19.84
CA ALA A 426 -41.69 -9.41 -20.43
C ALA A 426 -41.69 -8.19 -19.51
N LEU A 427 -41.88 -8.37 -18.20
CA LEU A 427 -41.83 -7.29 -17.23
C LEU A 427 -40.45 -6.71 -17.08
N ALA A 428 -39.42 -7.54 -17.04
CA ALA A 428 -38.01 -7.10 -16.97
C ALA A 428 -37.64 -6.24 -18.17
N ILE A 429 -37.98 -6.68 -19.40
CA ILE A 429 -37.74 -5.89 -20.63
C ILE A 429 -38.46 -4.55 -20.54
N SER A 430 -39.72 -4.53 -20.07
CA SER A 430 -40.48 -3.27 -19.95
C SER A 430 -39.85 -2.31 -18.94
N ILE A 431 -39.41 -2.81 -17.77
CA ILE A 431 -38.73 -1.99 -16.76
C ILE A 431 -37.39 -1.43 -17.31
N LEU A 432 -36.59 -2.28 -17.96
CA LEU A 432 -35.31 -1.86 -18.50
C LEU A 432 -35.50 -0.86 -19.65
N SER A 433 -36.47 -1.06 -20.54
CA SER A 433 -36.82 -0.10 -21.59
C SER A 433 -37.22 1.27 -21.03
N TYR A 434 -38.06 1.29 -19.97
CA TYR A 434 -38.49 2.49 -19.31
C TYR A 434 -37.29 3.30 -18.70
N LEU A 435 -36.32 2.60 -18.10
CA LEU A 435 -35.12 3.24 -17.55
C LEU A 435 -34.18 3.72 -18.66
N HIS A 436 -34.01 2.92 -19.72
CA HIS A 436 -33.21 3.25 -20.88
C HIS A 436 -33.73 4.49 -21.62
N GLU A 437 -35.02 4.59 -21.89
CA GLU A 437 -35.65 5.76 -22.53
C GLU A 437 -35.44 7.06 -21.75
N ARG A 438 -35.22 6.98 -20.44
CA ARG A 438 -34.90 8.10 -19.56
C ARG A 438 -33.40 8.36 -19.43
N GLY A 439 -32.56 7.57 -20.07
CA GLY A 439 -31.10 7.69 -20.02
C GLY A 439 -30.51 7.38 -18.65
N ILE A 440 -31.18 6.54 -17.86
CA ILE A 440 -30.75 6.15 -16.49
C ILE A 440 -29.69 5.06 -16.58
N ARG A 441 -28.56 5.23 -15.93
CA ARG A 441 -27.47 4.25 -15.93
C ARG A 441 -27.89 3.03 -15.16
N THR A 442 -28.02 1.91 -15.89
CA THR A 442 -28.60 0.68 -15.34
C THR A 442 -27.72 -0.54 -15.60
N MET A 443 -27.53 -1.38 -14.59
CA MET A 443 -26.94 -2.70 -14.74
C MET A 443 -27.92 -3.73 -14.19
N ALA A 444 -28.20 -4.79 -14.94
CA ALA A 444 -29.10 -5.86 -14.54
C ALA A 444 -28.48 -7.23 -14.76
N THR A 445 -28.64 -8.14 -13.83
CA THR A 445 -28.35 -9.56 -14.05
C THR A 445 -29.63 -10.32 -14.33
N THR A 446 -29.52 -11.34 -15.14
CA THR A 446 -30.69 -12.16 -15.52
C THR A 446 -30.29 -13.57 -15.96
N HIS A 447 -31.28 -14.47 -15.92
CA HIS A 447 -31.23 -15.80 -16.53
C HIS A 447 -32.12 -15.93 -17.77
N TYR A 448 -32.91 -14.90 -18.08
CA TYR A 448 -33.83 -14.94 -19.22
C TYR A 448 -33.11 -14.76 -20.54
N SER A 449 -33.39 -15.68 -21.50
CA SER A 449 -32.82 -15.61 -22.84
C SER A 449 -33.37 -14.44 -23.65
N GLU A 450 -34.62 -14.05 -23.39
CA GLU A 450 -35.30 -12.92 -24.01
C GLU A 450 -34.59 -11.59 -23.77
N LEU A 451 -33.97 -11.41 -22.58
CA LEU A 451 -33.19 -10.22 -22.26
C LEU A 451 -31.87 -10.17 -23.02
N LYS A 452 -31.29 -11.33 -23.36
CA LYS A 452 -30.11 -11.38 -24.25
C LYS A 452 -30.47 -10.85 -25.65
N ILE A 453 -31.63 -11.27 -26.17
CA ILE A 453 -32.15 -10.84 -27.48
C ILE A 453 -32.46 -9.35 -27.45
N PHE A 454 -33.11 -8.87 -26.39
CA PHE A 454 -33.40 -7.47 -26.19
C PHE A 454 -32.11 -6.62 -26.24
N ALA A 455 -31.06 -7.02 -25.51
CA ALA A 455 -29.80 -6.30 -25.50
C ALA A 455 -29.01 -6.38 -26.82
N LEU A 456 -29.26 -7.36 -27.68
CA LEU A 456 -28.68 -7.40 -29.02
C LEU A 456 -29.43 -6.52 -30.01
N SER A 457 -30.74 -6.29 -29.83
CA SER A 457 -31.60 -5.58 -30.73
C SER A 457 -31.78 -4.09 -30.40
N ALA A 458 -31.64 -3.71 -29.15
CA ALA A 458 -31.86 -2.34 -28.68
C ALA A 458 -30.55 -1.53 -28.74
N SER A 459 -30.61 -0.37 -29.40
CA SER A 459 -29.48 0.56 -29.45
C SER A 459 -29.24 1.15 -28.07
N GLY A 460 -27.99 1.24 -27.61
CA GLY A 460 -27.65 1.79 -26.28
C GLY A 460 -27.80 0.78 -25.13
N VAL A 461 -28.13 -0.47 -25.44
CA VAL A 461 -28.12 -1.60 -24.49
C VAL A 461 -27.02 -2.58 -24.90
N GLU A 462 -26.29 -3.10 -23.95
CA GLU A 462 -25.19 -4.02 -24.22
C GLU A 462 -25.30 -5.29 -23.37
N ASN A 463 -24.89 -6.42 -23.96
CA ASN A 463 -24.76 -7.68 -23.25
C ASN A 463 -23.40 -7.78 -22.55
N ALA A 464 -23.38 -8.50 -21.43
CA ALA A 464 -22.16 -8.99 -20.84
C ALA A 464 -22.34 -10.40 -20.29
N CYS A 465 -21.26 -11.17 -20.23
CA CYS A 465 -21.29 -12.46 -19.57
C CYS A 465 -20.16 -12.59 -18.55
N CYS A 466 -20.44 -13.36 -17.50
CA CYS A 466 -19.41 -13.87 -16.61
C CYS A 466 -18.85 -15.17 -17.22
N GLU A 467 -17.56 -15.15 -17.58
CA GLU A 467 -16.87 -16.28 -18.18
C GLU A 467 -16.86 -17.49 -17.24
N PHE A 468 -17.18 -18.65 -17.79
CA PHE A 468 -17.18 -19.92 -17.07
C PHE A 468 -16.37 -20.96 -17.84
N ASP A 469 -15.39 -21.56 -17.17
CA ASP A 469 -14.57 -22.61 -17.75
C ASP A 469 -15.29 -23.96 -17.62
N VAL A 470 -15.76 -24.45 -18.75
CA VAL A 470 -16.47 -25.74 -18.83
C VAL A 470 -15.51 -26.93 -18.65
N GLU A 471 -14.18 -26.75 -18.90
CA GLU A 471 -13.22 -27.84 -18.71
C GLU A 471 -12.95 -28.11 -17.25
N THR A 472 -12.79 -27.04 -16.46
CA THR A 472 -12.53 -27.13 -15.02
C THR A 472 -13.78 -27.10 -14.16
N LEU A 473 -14.98 -26.87 -14.74
CA LEU A 473 -16.25 -26.61 -14.05
C LEU A 473 -16.13 -25.47 -13.03
N SER A 474 -15.33 -24.47 -13.34
CA SER A 474 -15.04 -23.38 -12.42
C SER A 474 -15.30 -22.02 -13.05
N PRO A 475 -15.86 -21.05 -12.31
CA PRO A 475 -15.97 -19.69 -12.80
C PRO A 475 -14.57 -19.06 -12.88
N THR A 476 -14.30 -18.37 -13.98
CA THR A 476 -13.09 -17.54 -14.10
C THR A 476 -13.27 -16.18 -13.46
N TYR A 477 -14.51 -15.78 -13.14
CA TYR A 477 -14.92 -14.47 -12.62
C TYR A 477 -14.58 -13.29 -13.53
N ARG A 478 -14.22 -13.52 -14.78
CA ARG A 478 -13.98 -12.45 -15.75
C ARG A 478 -15.31 -11.98 -16.34
N LEU A 479 -15.48 -10.66 -16.47
CA LEU A 479 -16.63 -10.06 -17.12
C LEU A 479 -16.25 -9.70 -18.56
N LEU A 480 -16.99 -10.22 -19.52
CA LEU A 480 -16.83 -9.99 -20.95
C LEU A 480 -17.99 -9.15 -21.44
N ILE A 481 -17.75 -7.89 -21.77
CA ILE A 481 -18.77 -6.95 -22.28
C ILE A 481 -18.89 -7.10 -23.79
N GLY A 482 -20.12 -7.09 -24.29
CA GLY A 482 -20.43 -7.26 -25.70
C GLY A 482 -20.67 -8.70 -26.11
N ILE A 483 -20.66 -9.61 -25.15
CA ILE A 483 -20.86 -11.05 -25.37
C ILE A 483 -22.05 -11.51 -24.52
N PRO A 484 -23.12 -12.07 -25.12
CA PRO A 484 -24.18 -12.72 -24.37
C PRO A 484 -23.69 -14.05 -23.81
N GLY A 485 -24.05 -14.37 -22.56
CA GLY A 485 -23.62 -15.61 -21.92
C GLY A 485 -24.39 -16.84 -22.43
N LYS A 486 -23.68 -17.96 -22.57
CA LYS A 486 -24.25 -19.28 -22.87
C LYS A 486 -24.89 -19.91 -21.66
N SER A 487 -25.90 -20.74 -21.92
CA SER A 487 -26.37 -21.73 -20.98
C SER A 487 -25.46 -22.97 -21.03
N ASN A 488 -24.70 -23.22 -19.95
CA ASN A 488 -23.81 -24.38 -19.85
C ASN A 488 -24.44 -25.54 -19.05
N ALA A 489 -25.74 -25.51 -18.81
CA ALA A 489 -26.42 -26.48 -17.96
C ALA A 489 -26.16 -27.94 -18.39
N PHE A 490 -26.30 -28.27 -19.65
CA PHE A 490 -26.07 -29.62 -20.16
C PHE A 490 -24.62 -30.08 -20.08
N ALA A 491 -23.65 -29.18 -20.39
CA ALA A 491 -22.24 -29.48 -20.28
C ALA A 491 -21.84 -29.72 -18.81
N ILE A 492 -22.34 -28.90 -17.92
CA ILE A 492 -22.11 -29.02 -16.46
C ILE A 492 -22.74 -30.33 -15.95
N SER A 493 -23.99 -30.61 -16.33
CA SER A 493 -24.72 -31.82 -15.91
C SER A 493 -24.05 -33.11 -16.40
N SER A 494 -23.56 -33.12 -17.64
CA SER A 494 -22.82 -34.26 -18.19
C SER A 494 -21.55 -34.53 -17.39
N LYS A 495 -20.77 -33.49 -17.07
CA LYS A 495 -19.53 -33.62 -16.30
C LYS A 495 -19.77 -33.98 -14.81
N LEU A 496 -20.88 -33.59 -14.24
CA LEU A 496 -21.31 -33.98 -12.90
C LEU A 496 -21.84 -35.41 -12.82
N GLY A 497 -21.99 -36.10 -13.96
CA GLY A 497 -22.30 -37.50 -14.02
C GLY A 497 -23.78 -37.84 -14.27
N ILE A 498 -24.57 -36.88 -14.77
CA ILE A 498 -25.91 -37.20 -15.27
C ILE A 498 -25.77 -38.06 -16.54
N PRO A 499 -26.47 -39.21 -16.61
CA PRO A 499 -26.44 -40.10 -17.76
C PRO A 499 -26.74 -39.36 -19.07
N GLN A 500 -25.95 -39.63 -20.10
CA GLN A 500 -26.06 -38.98 -21.42
C GLN A 500 -27.47 -39.14 -22.03
N SER A 501 -28.11 -40.29 -21.80
CA SER A 501 -29.49 -40.56 -22.27
C SER A 501 -30.53 -39.61 -21.63
N ILE A 502 -30.32 -39.10 -20.42
CA ILE A 502 -31.21 -38.11 -19.80
C ILE A 502 -30.95 -36.73 -20.45
N ILE A 503 -29.70 -36.40 -20.69
CA ILE A 503 -29.33 -35.14 -21.32
C ILE A 503 -29.86 -35.06 -22.76
N GLU A 504 -29.74 -36.14 -23.51
CA GLU A 504 -30.30 -36.24 -24.88
C GLU A 504 -31.81 -36.03 -24.88
N LYS A 505 -32.52 -36.73 -24.00
CA LYS A 505 -33.96 -36.53 -23.84
C LYS A 505 -34.34 -35.11 -23.40
N ALA A 506 -33.51 -34.46 -22.58
CA ALA A 506 -33.75 -33.09 -22.17
C ALA A 506 -33.54 -32.11 -23.35
N LYS A 507 -32.54 -32.36 -24.20
CA LYS A 507 -32.31 -31.56 -25.38
C LYS A 507 -33.48 -31.69 -26.40
N GLU A 508 -34.06 -32.88 -26.55
CA GLU A 508 -35.25 -33.12 -27.41
C GLU A 508 -36.51 -32.32 -26.98
N GLN A 509 -36.53 -31.85 -25.72
CA GLN A 509 -37.64 -31.02 -25.18
C GLN A 509 -37.45 -29.51 -25.46
N ILE A 510 -36.28 -29.08 -25.98
CA ILE A 510 -36.03 -27.69 -26.34
C ILE A 510 -36.50 -27.51 -27.80
N ASN A 511 -37.15 -26.36 -28.06
CA ASN A 511 -37.62 -26.05 -29.41
C ASN A 511 -36.43 -25.81 -30.38
N GLU A 512 -36.55 -26.26 -31.64
CA GLU A 512 -35.51 -26.08 -32.71
C GLU A 512 -35.09 -24.62 -32.91
N GLN A 513 -35.99 -23.67 -32.67
CA GLN A 513 -35.68 -22.24 -32.76
C GLN A 513 -34.71 -21.73 -31.62
N ASP A 514 -34.84 -22.27 -30.41
CA ASP A 514 -33.99 -21.95 -29.29
C ASP A 514 -32.57 -22.56 -29.47
N GLU A 515 -32.51 -23.78 -30.08
CA GLU A 515 -31.25 -24.47 -30.35
C GLU A 515 -30.45 -23.74 -31.46
N SER A 516 -31.10 -23.31 -32.55
CA SER A 516 -30.49 -22.53 -33.64
C SER A 516 -29.97 -21.18 -33.12
N PHE A 517 -30.66 -20.54 -32.23
CA PHE A 517 -30.22 -19.26 -31.61
C PHE A 517 -29.02 -19.44 -30.66
N GLU A 518 -29.01 -20.48 -29.87
CA GLU A 518 -27.89 -20.83 -28.96
C GLU A 518 -26.62 -21.17 -29.77
N ASP A 519 -26.72 -21.80 -30.94
CA ASP A 519 -25.60 -22.09 -31.83
C ASP A 519 -25.01 -20.83 -32.48
N VAL A 520 -25.84 -19.86 -32.86
CA VAL A 520 -25.38 -18.55 -33.36
C VAL A 520 -24.71 -17.74 -32.23
N LEU A 521 -25.29 -17.76 -31.02
CA LEU A 521 -24.66 -17.14 -29.84
C LEU A 521 -23.30 -17.77 -29.53
N THR A 522 -23.19 -19.09 -29.72
CA THR A 522 -21.96 -19.85 -29.55
C THR A 522 -20.84 -19.36 -30.46
N SER A 523 -21.12 -19.27 -31.73
CA SER A 523 -20.17 -18.80 -32.77
C SER A 523 -19.75 -17.33 -32.53
N LEU A 524 -20.69 -16.49 -32.09
CA LEU A 524 -20.44 -15.08 -31.74
C LEU A 524 -19.55 -14.95 -30.48
N GLU A 525 -19.78 -15.77 -29.47
CA GLU A 525 -19.01 -15.78 -28.23
C GLU A 525 -17.56 -16.22 -28.50
N GLU A 526 -17.34 -17.30 -29.25
CA GLU A 526 -16.01 -17.78 -29.65
C GLU A 526 -15.22 -16.73 -30.41
N SER A 527 -15.85 -16.05 -31.36
CA SER A 527 -15.23 -14.98 -32.14
C SER A 527 -14.87 -13.78 -31.28
N ARG A 528 -15.77 -13.36 -30.35
CA ARG A 528 -15.53 -12.22 -29.49
C ARG A 528 -14.55 -12.52 -28.35
N VAL A 529 -14.57 -13.72 -27.78
CA VAL A 529 -13.54 -14.15 -26.80
C VAL A 529 -12.15 -14.07 -27.42
N THR A 530 -12.03 -14.49 -28.69
CA THR A 530 -10.77 -14.38 -29.41
C THR A 530 -10.36 -12.92 -29.60
N ILE A 531 -11.27 -12.05 -30.01
CA ILE A 531 -11.03 -10.61 -30.18
C ILE A 531 -10.65 -9.93 -28.87
N GLU A 532 -11.30 -10.29 -27.75
CA GLU A 532 -11.00 -9.67 -26.45
C GLU A 532 -9.64 -10.13 -25.87
N ASN A 533 -9.29 -11.40 -26.11
CA ASN A 533 -7.95 -11.90 -25.78
C ASN A 533 -6.87 -11.17 -26.61
N GLU A 534 -7.06 -11.02 -27.92
CA GLU A 534 -6.17 -10.25 -28.79
C GLU A 534 -6.09 -8.77 -28.34
N ARG A 535 -7.20 -8.14 -27.98
CA ARG A 535 -7.22 -6.78 -27.43
C ARG A 535 -6.42 -6.65 -26.14
N THR A 536 -6.53 -7.65 -25.26
CA THR A 536 -5.77 -7.66 -23.97
C THR A 536 -4.27 -7.80 -24.23
N GLU A 537 -3.87 -8.63 -25.19
CA GLU A 537 -2.48 -8.76 -25.63
C GLU A 537 -1.96 -7.47 -26.27
N ILE A 538 -2.74 -6.85 -27.15
CA ILE A 538 -2.40 -5.57 -27.78
C ILE A 538 -2.22 -4.46 -26.71
N ALA A 539 -3.10 -4.43 -25.69
CA ALA A 539 -2.97 -3.46 -24.60
C ALA A 539 -1.69 -3.68 -23.78
N GLN A 540 -1.32 -4.93 -23.52
CA GLN A 540 -0.06 -5.27 -22.84
C GLN A 540 1.17 -4.86 -23.67
N TYR A 541 1.17 -5.20 -24.97
CA TYR A 541 2.26 -4.78 -25.88
C TYR A 541 2.37 -3.27 -25.99
N LYS A 542 1.24 -2.55 -26.01
CA LYS A 542 1.26 -1.08 -26.06
C LYS A 542 1.88 -0.49 -24.80
N GLN A 543 1.58 -1.05 -23.63
CA GLN A 543 2.18 -0.61 -22.36
C GLN A 543 3.68 -0.94 -22.30
N GLU A 544 4.08 -2.09 -22.82
CA GLU A 544 5.50 -2.48 -22.93
C GLU A 544 6.27 -1.56 -23.89
N ILE A 545 5.68 -1.24 -25.03
CA ILE A 545 6.25 -0.28 -26.00
C ILE A 545 6.41 1.10 -25.34
N GLU A 546 5.43 1.56 -24.57
CA GLU A 546 5.48 2.87 -23.90
C GLU A 546 6.59 2.92 -22.82
N THR A 547 6.77 1.83 -22.08
CA THR A 547 7.87 1.71 -21.10
C THR A 547 9.23 1.63 -21.75
N LEU A 548 9.36 0.86 -22.84
CA LEU A 548 10.60 0.78 -23.62
C LEU A 548 10.96 2.12 -24.26
N LYS A 549 9.97 2.86 -24.78
CA LYS A 549 10.16 4.19 -25.35
C LYS A 549 10.71 5.18 -24.31
N LYS A 550 10.13 5.21 -23.11
CA LYS A 550 10.64 6.04 -22.00
C LYS A 550 12.07 5.66 -21.59
N GLN A 551 12.38 4.36 -21.57
CA GLN A 551 13.74 3.89 -21.29
C GLN A 551 14.73 4.33 -22.37
N LEU A 552 14.30 4.32 -23.64
CA LEU A 552 15.10 4.71 -24.78
C LEU A 552 15.39 6.21 -24.77
N GLU A 553 14.38 7.03 -24.50
CA GLU A 553 14.50 8.48 -24.32
C GLU A 553 15.47 8.83 -23.20
N SER A 554 15.31 8.18 -22.02
CA SER A 554 16.23 8.36 -20.88
C SER A 554 17.68 7.95 -21.20
N LYS A 555 17.89 6.88 -21.99
CA LYS A 555 19.23 6.49 -22.43
C LYS A 555 19.81 7.47 -23.44
N GLN A 556 18.98 8.01 -24.30
CA GLN A 556 19.41 9.00 -25.31
C GLN A 556 19.83 10.32 -24.65
N GLU A 557 19.06 10.82 -23.68
CA GLU A 557 19.46 11.97 -22.86
C GLU A 557 20.80 11.76 -22.15
N LYS A 558 21.01 10.59 -21.56
CA LYS A 558 22.29 10.26 -20.91
C LYS A 558 23.46 10.24 -21.89
N LEU A 559 23.24 9.74 -23.10
CA LEU A 559 24.26 9.73 -24.15
C LEU A 559 24.58 11.15 -24.66
N ASP A 560 23.57 12.00 -24.82
CA ASP A 560 23.74 13.39 -25.23
C ASP A 560 24.52 14.19 -24.15
N VAL A 561 24.19 14.01 -22.87
CA VAL A 561 24.95 14.62 -21.76
C VAL A 561 26.40 14.12 -21.72
N GLN A 562 26.65 12.83 -21.98
CA GLN A 562 28.01 12.29 -22.04
C GLN A 562 28.78 12.84 -23.24
N LYS A 563 28.13 12.94 -24.39
CA LYS A 563 28.70 13.52 -25.61
C LYS A 563 29.10 14.98 -25.38
N ASP A 564 28.24 15.80 -24.81
CA ASP A 564 28.51 17.20 -24.50
C ASP A 564 29.67 17.34 -23.49
N ARG A 565 29.73 16.45 -22.50
CA ARG A 565 30.84 16.40 -21.55
C ARG A 565 32.16 16.06 -22.22
N ILE A 566 32.18 15.09 -23.12
CA ILE A 566 33.39 14.70 -23.87
C ILE A 566 33.85 15.84 -24.80
N ILE A 567 32.92 16.52 -25.49
CA ILE A 567 33.19 17.65 -26.36
C ILE A 567 33.77 18.83 -25.53
N ARG A 568 33.19 19.09 -24.35
CA ARG A 568 33.69 20.14 -23.45
C ARG A 568 35.11 19.84 -22.97
N GLN A 569 35.39 18.60 -22.56
CA GLN A 569 36.76 18.20 -22.15
C GLN A 569 37.76 18.29 -23.30
N ALA A 570 37.36 17.87 -24.50
CA ALA A 570 38.22 17.97 -25.68
C ALA A 570 38.54 19.44 -26.04
N ASN A 571 37.57 20.36 -25.94
CA ASN A 571 37.75 21.77 -26.15
C ASN A 571 38.63 22.40 -25.07
N GLU A 572 38.52 22.03 -23.83
CA GLU A 572 39.36 22.49 -22.70
C GLU A 572 40.81 22.02 -22.88
N GLU A 573 41.03 20.77 -23.32
CA GLU A 573 42.36 20.25 -23.63
C GLU A 573 42.96 20.96 -24.85
N ALA A 574 42.19 21.19 -25.91
CA ALA A 574 42.66 21.94 -27.09
C ALA A 574 43.03 23.38 -26.74
N HIS A 575 42.20 24.06 -25.91
CA HIS A 575 42.51 25.42 -25.44
C HIS A 575 43.78 25.44 -24.61
N LYS A 576 44.03 24.45 -23.76
CA LYS A 576 45.23 24.32 -22.95
C LYS A 576 46.50 24.14 -23.82
N VAL A 577 46.42 23.30 -24.86
CA VAL A 577 47.49 23.07 -25.81
C VAL A 577 47.81 24.33 -26.60
N LEU A 578 46.78 25.08 -27.05
CA LEU A 578 46.93 26.35 -27.75
C LEU A 578 47.56 27.44 -26.84
N GLN A 579 47.17 27.49 -25.56
CA GLN A 579 47.73 28.42 -24.59
C GLN A 579 49.23 28.11 -24.32
N GLU A 580 49.57 26.81 -24.13
CA GLU A 580 50.98 26.38 -23.96
C GLU A 580 51.83 26.70 -25.21
N ALA A 581 51.27 26.54 -26.41
CA ALA A 581 51.96 26.89 -27.66
C ALA A 581 52.17 28.39 -27.80
N LYS A 582 51.17 29.21 -27.41
CA LYS A 582 51.26 30.67 -27.39
C LYS A 582 52.33 31.15 -26.39
N ASP A 583 52.31 30.63 -25.15
CA ASP A 583 53.27 30.99 -24.12
C ASP A 583 54.70 30.62 -24.54
N TYR A 584 54.86 29.50 -25.24
CA TYR A 584 56.15 29.08 -25.79
C TYR A 584 56.62 30.01 -26.92
N ALA A 585 55.72 30.39 -27.83
CA ALA A 585 56.02 31.35 -28.89
C ALA A 585 56.45 32.74 -28.34
N ASP A 586 55.72 33.22 -27.32
CA ASP A 586 56.03 34.50 -26.65
C ASP A 586 57.37 34.43 -25.90
N GLN A 587 57.71 33.28 -25.27
CA GLN A 587 59.03 33.07 -24.67
C GLN A 587 60.15 33.05 -25.74
N THR A 588 59.92 32.41 -26.89
CA THR A 588 60.89 32.35 -27.98
C THR A 588 61.11 33.73 -28.60
N LEU A 589 60.00 34.51 -28.77
CA LEU A 589 60.10 35.90 -29.24
C LEU A 589 60.87 36.81 -28.25
N LYS A 590 60.63 36.63 -26.96
CA LYS A 590 61.40 37.35 -25.93
C LYS A 590 62.88 36.99 -25.94
N LEU A 591 63.23 35.75 -26.18
CA LEU A 591 64.63 35.31 -26.37
C LEU A 591 65.21 35.90 -27.65
N PHE A 592 64.49 35.93 -28.78
CA PHE A 592 64.91 36.57 -30.00
C PHE A 592 65.20 38.08 -29.87
N HIS A 593 64.27 38.79 -29.12
CA HIS A 593 64.50 40.22 -28.86
C HIS A 593 65.72 40.51 -27.93
N LYS A 594 66.07 39.56 -27.06
CA LYS A 594 67.20 39.64 -26.15
C LYS A 594 68.53 39.38 -26.88
N PHE A 595 68.52 38.75 -28.04
CA PHE A 595 69.71 38.43 -28.84
C PHE A 595 69.98 39.41 -29.95
N HIS A 596 69.28 40.55 -30.02
CA HIS A 596 69.47 41.56 -31.06
C HIS A 596 70.68 42.55 -30.78
N ASN A 597 71.28 42.39 -29.58
CA ASN A 597 72.57 43.05 -29.31
C ASN A 597 73.64 41.99 -28.93
N ASP A 598 74.58 41.73 -29.84
CA ASP A 598 75.77 40.91 -29.75
C ASP A 598 75.66 39.41 -30.07
N TYR A 599 76.39 39.04 -31.16
CA TYR A 599 76.76 37.68 -31.59
C TYR A 599 75.72 36.56 -31.39
N VAL A 600 75.11 36.14 -32.47
CA VAL A 600 74.18 35.00 -32.50
C VAL A 600 74.88 33.69 -32.14
N ASP A 601 74.63 33.15 -30.92
CA ASP A 601 75.09 31.80 -30.60
C ASP A 601 74.15 30.82 -31.26
N THR A 602 74.51 30.35 -32.44
CA THR A 602 73.77 29.36 -33.25
C THR A 602 73.52 28.07 -32.53
N ALA A 603 74.35 27.72 -31.54
CA ALA A 603 74.15 26.53 -30.67
C ALA A 603 73.00 26.67 -29.67
N ALA A 604 72.63 27.91 -29.23
CA ALA A 604 71.50 28.18 -28.37
C ALA A 604 70.15 28.05 -29.13
N VAL A 605 70.14 28.58 -30.37
CA VAL A 605 68.96 28.48 -31.25
C VAL A 605 68.69 27.03 -31.66
N GLU A 606 69.70 26.23 -31.91
CA GLU A 606 69.56 24.84 -32.26
C GLU A 606 69.08 23.97 -31.03
N ARG A 607 69.49 24.31 -29.80
CA ARG A 607 69.00 23.67 -28.55
C ARG A 607 67.56 23.97 -28.32
N GLU A 608 67.05 25.19 -28.59
CA GLU A 608 65.60 25.48 -28.44
C GLU A 608 64.80 24.85 -29.58
N ARG A 609 65.28 24.76 -30.77
CA ARG A 609 64.71 24.05 -31.91
C ARG A 609 64.57 22.52 -31.61
N GLN A 610 65.60 21.94 -31.02
CA GLN A 610 65.57 20.56 -30.56
C GLN A 610 64.56 20.35 -29.44
N LYS A 611 64.38 21.25 -28.45
CA LYS A 611 63.38 21.22 -27.41
C LYS A 611 61.97 21.34 -28.00
N LEU A 612 61.75 22.17 -28.99
CA LEU A 612 60.50 22.34 -29.70
C LEU A 612 60.10 21.04 -30.43
N ARG A 613 61.05 20.43 -31.11
CA ARG A 613 60.87 19.16 -31.82
C ARG A 613 60.60 18.01 -30.86
N GLN A 614 61.20 17.98 -29.68
CA GLN A 614 60.94 17.01 -28.65
C GLN A 614 59.54 17.19 -28.00
N LYS A 615 59.04 18.44 -27.80
CA LYS A 615 57.69 18.73 -27.33
C LYS A 615 56.66 18.39 -28.41
N LEU A 616 56.87 18.73 -29.68
CA LEU A 616 56.00 18.32 -30.78
C LEU A 616 55.87 16.82 -30.89
N ASN A 617 56.99 16.07 -30.89
CA ASN A 617 56.97 14.63 -30.92
C ASN A 617 56.28 13.98 -29.69
N LYS A 618 56.39 14.59 -28.49
CA LYS A 618 55.65 14.16 -27.31
C LYS A 618 54.13 14.42 -27.43
N THR A 619 53.73 15.49 -28.09
CA THR A 619 52.33 15.83 -28.34
C THR A 619 51.73 14.96 -29.45
N GLU A 620 52.50 14.70 -30.53
CA GLU A 620 52.12 13.75 -31.57
C GLU A 620 52.00 12.31 -31.04
N GLN A 621 52.90 11.88 -30.13
CA GLN A 621 52.77 10.58 -29.44
C GLN A 621 51.56 10.50 -28.51
N LYS A 622 51.11 11.60 -27.89
CA LYS A 622 49.87 11.66 -27.12
C LYS A 622 48.60 11.68 -28.00
N MET A 623 48.66 12.27 -29.18
CA MET A 623 47.60 12.29 -30.17
C MET A 623 47.53 10.99 -30.98
N SER A 624 48.58 10.19 -31.04
CA SER A 624 48.65 8.92 -31.75
C SER A 624 48.39 7.70 -30.87
N GLN A 625 47.59 7.81 -29.79
CA GLN A 625 47.01 6.61 -29.24
C GLN A 625 45.96 6.06 -30.23
N PRO A 626 46.12 4.86 -30.73
CA PRO A 626 45.27 4.34 -31.79
C PRO A 626 43.84 4.16 -31.26
N ALA A 627 42.90 4.92 -31.83
CA ALA A 627 41.53 4.43 -31.90
C ALA A 627 41.58 2.98 -32.36
N ALA A 628 41.01 2.07 -31.60
CA ALA A 628 41.02 0.64 -31.87
C ALA A 628 40.88 0.37 -33.37
N LYS A 629 41.89 -0.21 -33.96
CA LYS A 629 41.94 -0.53 -35.39
C LYS A 629 40.70 -1.37 -35.74
N LYS A 630 39.72 -0.79 -36.44
CA LYS A 630 38.75 -1.55 -37.19
C LYS A 630 39.57 -2.43 -38.15
N LYS A 631 39.49 -3.74 -37.92
CA LYS A 631 40.02 -4.72 -38.89
C LYS A 631 39.41 -4.40 -40.24
N PRO A 632 40.16 -4.50 -41.37
CA PRO A 632 39.62 -4.25 -42.69
C PRO A 632 38.44 -5.20 -42.89
N LYS A 633 37.27 -4.68 -43.21
CA LYS A 633 36.10 -5.43 -43.57
C LYS A 633 36.41 -6.33 -44.77
N LYS A 634 36.39 -7.64 -44.60
CA LYS A 634 36.42 -8.60 -45.68
C LYS A 634 35.06 -8.46 -46.40
N GLU A 635 35.08 -8.00 -47.65
CA GLU A 635 33.85 -7.99 -48.46
C GLU A 635 33.40 -9.42 -48.67
N LEU A 636 32.20 -9.73 -48.21
CA LEU A 636 31.60 -11.06 -48.36
C LEU A 636 31.25 -11.28 -49.84
N THR A 637 31.72 -12.39 -50.38
CA THR A 637 31.34 -12.83 -51.74
C THR A 637 30.20 -13.86 -51.68
N ALA A 638 29.51 -14.05 -52.79
CA ALA A 638 28.40 -15.00 -52.88
C ALA A 638 28.79 -16.46 -52.54
N LYS A 639 30.10 -16.75 -52.49
CA LYS A 639 30.65 -18.07 -52.11
C LYS A 639 30.87 -18.24 -50.61
N ASP A 640 30.94 -17.11 -49.88
CA ASP A 640 31.24 -17.11 -48.43
C ASP A 640 29.96 -17.21 -47.56
N VAL A 641 28.78 -17.27 -48.20
CA VAL A 641 27.48 -17.16 -47.50
C VAL A 641 26.59 -18.38 -47.82
N ARG A 642 26.18 -19.11 -46.81
CA ARG A 642 25.33 -20.32 -46.94
C ARG A 642 23.99 -20.14 -46.22
N PRO A 643 22.89 -20.74 -46.72
CA PRO A 643 21.66 -20.84 -45.95
C PRO A 643 21.91 -21.52 -44.59
N GLY A 644 21.51 -20.88 -43.51
CA GLY A 644 21.76 -21.34 -42.15
C GLY A 644 22.82 -20.53 -41.39
N ASP A 645 23.63 -19.71 -42.08
CA ASP A 645 24.66 -18.87 -41.43
C ASP A 645 23.98 -17.73 -40.64
N THR A 646 24.54 -17.44 -39.47
CA THR A 646 24.11 -16.31 -38.65
C THR A 646 24.84 -15.04 -39.09
N VAL A 647 24.06 -14.00 -39.40
CA VAL A 647 24.56 -12.74 -39.91
C VAL A 647 23.97 -11.56 -39.14
N ARG A 648 24.72 -10.46 -39.09
CA ARG A 648 24.22 -9.17 -38.67
C ARG A 648 23.91 -8.34 -39.91
N VAL A 649 22.70 -7.83 -40.03
CA VAL A 649 22.31 -6.86 -41.04
C VAL A 649 22.76 -5.49 -40.55
N LEU A 650 23.71 -4.86 -41.26
CA LEU A 650 24.41 -3.65 -40.85
C LEU A 650 23.48 -2.44 -40.82
N SER A 651 22.61 -2.31 -41.85
CA SER A 651 21.64 -1.21 -41.95
C SER A 651 20.60 -1.20 -40.81
N MET A 652 20.24 -2.37 -40.28
CA MET A 652 19.23 -2.53 -39.24
C MET A 652 19.83 -2.86 -37.87
N ASN A 653 21.14 -3.17 -37.84
CA ASN A 653 21.86 -3.63 -36.63
C ASN A 653 21.19 -4.83 -35.93
N LEU A 654 20.52 -5.72 -36.71
CA LEU A 654 19.80 -6.89 -36.19
C LEU A 654 20.52 -8.18 -36.58
N LYS A 655 20.50 -9.17 -35.71
CA LYS A 655 20.96 -10.53 -35.98
C LYS A 655 19.87 -11.30 -36.70
N GLY A 656 20.23 -12.07 -37.71
CA GLY A 656 19.33 -12.94 -38.48
C GLY A 656 20.03 -14.16 -39.05
N THR A 657 19.26 -15.12 -39.52
CA THR A 657 19.75 -16.33 -40.19
C THR A 657 19.46 -16.27 -41.69
N ILE A 658 20.41 -16.60 -42.51
CA ILE A 658 20.26 -16.63 -43.97
C ILE A 658 19.30 -17.74 -44.37
N SER A 659 18.24 -17.38 -45.10
CA SER A 659 17.22 -18.35 -45.56
C SER A 659 17.41 -18.82 -46.97
N THR A 660 18.06 -18.05 -47.84
CA THR A 660 18.26 -18.39 -49.29
C THR A 660 19.66 -18.02 -49.72
N ARG A 661 20.15 -18.67 -50.79
CA ARG A 661 21.40 -18.27 -51.46
C ARG A 661 21.20 -16.92 -52.17
N PRO A 662 22.26 -16.11 -52.33
CA PRO A 662 22.20 -14.85 -53.07
C PRO A 662 21.74 -15.07 -54.53
N ASP A 663 20.90 -14.17 -55.03
CA ASP A 663 20.53 -14.12 -56.44
C ASP A 663 21.65 -13.53 -57.31
N SER A 664 21.46 -13.50 -58.64
CA SER A 664 22.44 -12.98 -59.61
C SER A 664 22.78 -11.51 -59.39
N LYS A 665 22.01 -10.79 -58.58
CA LYS A 665 22.22 -9.37 -58.19
C LYS A 665 22.74 -9.20 -56.80
N GLY A 666 23.09 -10.28 -56.09
CA GLY A 666 23.64 -10.24 -54.72
C GLY A 666 22.61 -10.09 -53.58
N TYR A 667 21.30 -10.21 -53.83
CA TYR A 667 20.27 -10.15 -52.81
C TYR A 667 19.93 -11.53 -52.27
N LEU A 668 19.69 -11.61 -50.98
CA LEU A 668 19.28 -12.84 -50.27
C LEU A 668 18.24 -12.54 -49.20
N PHE A 669 17.55 -13.54 -48.74
CA PHE A 669 16.59 -13.38 -47.64
C PHE A 669 17.21 -13.77 -46.32
N VAL A 670 17.10 -12.86 -45.34
CA VAL A 670 17.52 -13.05 -43.94
C VAL A 670 16.29 -13.09 -43.05
N GLN A 671 16.18 -14.13 -42.21
CA GLN A 671 15.17 -14.30 -41.20
C GLN A 671 15.64 -13.66 -39.90
N MET A 672 14.97 -12.61 -39.48
CA MET A 672 15.25 -11.88 -38.23
C MET A 672 14.04 -12.05 -37.28
N GLY A 673 14.04 -13.11 -36.49
CA GLY A 673 12.89 -13.50 -35.66
C GLY A 673 11.70 -13.91 -36.55
N ILE A 674 10.58 -13.23 -36.46
CA ILE A 674 9.37 -13.47 -37.29
C ILE A 674 9.39 -12.70 -38.63
N ILE A 675 10.34 -11.79 -38.83
CA ILE A 675 10.44 -10.95 -40.05
C ILE A 675 11.42 -11.56 -41.01
N ARG A 676 11.02 -11.72 -42.27
CA ARG A 676 11.87 -12.14 -43.38
C ARG A 676 12.08 -10.96 -44.31
N SER A 677 13.33 -10.45 -44.39
CA SER A 677 13.69 -9.31 -45.23
C SER A 677 14.65 -9.68 -46.34
N LYS A 678 14.51 -9.04 -47.54
CA LYS A 678 15.46 -9.15 -48.67
C LYS A 678 16.57 -8.14 -48.46
N VAL A 679 17.84 -8.60 -48.29
CA VAL A 679 19.00 -7.77 -47.96
C VAL A 679 20.10 -8.08 -48.97
N HIS A 680 20.91 -7.06 -49.34
CA HIS A 680 22.07 -7.23 -50.20
C HIS A 680 23.28 -7.75 -49.43
N ILE A 681 24.11 -8.58 -50.02
CA ILE A 681 25.25 -9.27 -49.39
C ILE A 681 26.27 -8.27 -48.78
N SER A 682 26.43 -7.08 -49.34
CA SER A 682 27.30 -6.03 -48.81
C SER A 682 26.84 -5.42 -47.48
N ASP A 683 25.59 -5.64 -47.13
CA ASP A 683 24.97 -5.15 -45.89
C ASP A 683 24.97 -6.22 -44.79
N LEU A 684 25.72 -7.30 -44.99
CA LEU A 684 25.81 -8.42 -44.06
C LEU A 684 27.22 -8.55 -43.48
N GLU A 685 27.28 -8.94 -42.19
CA GLU A 685 28.48 -9.33 -41.48
C GLU A 685 28.28 -10.70 -40.87
N LEU A 686 29.14 -11.68 -41.21
CA LEU A 686 29.07 -13.02 -40.63
C LEU A 686 29.46 -12.98 -39.17
N ILE A 687 28.67 -13.65 -38.31
CA ILE A 687 28.98 -13.83 -36.92
C ILE A 687 29.46 -15.26 -36.69
N ASP A 688 30.75 -15.46 -36.40
CA ASP A 688 31.32 -16.73 -35.97
C ASP A 688 30.86 -17.05 -34.54
N GLU A 689 29.65 -17.62 -34.40
CA GLU A 689 29.24 -18.29 -33.15
C GLU A 689 29.40 -19.82 -33.36
N PRO A 690 29.89 -20.58 -32.37
CA PRO A 690 30.03 -22.02 -32.52
C PRO A 690 28.65 -22.64 -32.77
N VAL A 691 28.54 -23.40 -33.85
CA VAL A 691 27.32 -24.08 -34.28
C VAL A 691 26.95 -25.11 -33.24
N ILE A 692 25.91 -24.80 -32.45
CA ILE A 692 25.21 -25.81 -31.66
C ILE A 692 24.24 -26.49 -32.62
N THR A 693 24.64 -27.64 -33.20
CA THR A 693 23.74 -28.52 -33.92
C THR A 693 22.69 -29.05 -32.98
N THR A 694 21.47 -28.56 -33.13
CA THR A 694 20.28 -29.12 -32.45
C THR A 694 19.92 -30.45 -33.12
N PRO A 695 19.87 -31.57 -32.40
CA PRO A 695 19.26 -32.78 -32.94
C PRO A 695 17.75 -32.57 -33.07
N SER A 696 17.17 -33.07 -34.16
CA SER A 696 15.74 -33.11 -34.38
C SER A 696 15.04 -33.81 -33.22
N LEU A 697 14.28 -33.04 -32.43
CA LEU A 697 13.52 -33.55 -31.29
C LEU A 697 12.17 -34.10 -31.76
N SER A 698 12.02 -35.39 -31.63
CA SER A 698 10.73 -36.07 -31.59
C SER A 698 9.89 -35.51 -30.45
N ARG A 699 8.64 -35.23 -30.71
CA ARG A 699 7.64 -34.70 -29.76
C ARG A 699 7.42 -35.67 -28.56
N THR A 700 8.00 -35.37 -27.43
CA THR A 700 7.54 -35.91 -26.14
C THR A 700 7.34 -34.73 -25.18
N GLY A 701 6.18 -34.74 -24.49
CA GLY A 701 5.65 -33.62 -23.69
C GLY A 701 6.46 -33.19 -22.44
N ALA A 702 7.64 -33.80 -22.22
CA ALA A 702 8.49 -33.49 -21.05
C ALA A 702 9.29 -32.18 -21.18
N GLY A 703 9.54 -31.69 -22.41
CA GLY A 703 10.33 -30.46 -22.65
C GLY A 703 9.62 -29.15 -22.31
N LYS A 704 8.30 -29.10 -22.43
CA LYS A 704 7.50 -27.89 -22.10
C LYS A 704 7.42 -27.64 -20.58
N ILE A 705 7.46 -28.68 -19.77
CA ILE A 705 7.42 -28.55 -18.32
C ILE A 705 8.76 -28.04 -17.76
N ARG A 706 9.90 -28.40 -18.38
CA ARG A 706 11.24 -27.94 -17.95
C ARG A 706 11.50 -26.45 -18.23
N MET A 707 11.05 -25.91 -19.35
CA MET A 707 11.25 -24.49 -19.68
C MET A 707 10.35 -23.53 -18.88
N SER A 708 9.14 -23.96 -18.48
CA SER A 708 8.26 -23.11 -17.67
C SER A 708 8.68 -23.05 -16.20
N LYS A 709 9.32 -24.11 -15.67
CA LYS A 709 9.80 -24.12 -14.28
C LYS A 709 11.11 -23.36 -14.09
N SER A 710 12.02 -23.35 -15.06
CA SER A 710 13.29 -22.60 -14.92
C SER A 710 13.12 -21.08 -14.89
N ALA A 711 12.02 -20.54 -15.40
CA ALA A 711 11.72 -19.10 -15.40
C ALA A 711 10.98 -18.60 -14.13
N SER A 712 10.54 -19.51 -13.25
CA SER A 712 9.67 -19.18 -12.13
C SER A 712 10.22 -19.50 -10.74
N VAL A 713 11.38 -20.20 -10.64
CA VAL A 713 11.96 -20.57 -9.34
C VAL A 713 12.81 -19.43 -8.80
N SER A 714 12.40 -18.89 -7.64
CA SER A 714 13.19 -17.87 -6.93
C SER A 714 14.52 -18.43 -6.45
N THR A 715 15.57 -17.63 -6.45
CA THR A 715 16.88 -17.96 -5.86
C THR A 715 16.90 -17.90 -4.33
N GLU A 716 15.78 -17.50 -3.72
CA GLU A 716 15.63 -17.37 -2.28
C GLU A 716 14.30 -17.97 -1.80
N ILE A 717 14.34 -18.70 -0.67
CA ILE A 717 13.17 -19.16 0.06
C ILE A 717 13.17 -18.57 1.48
N ASN A 718 12.00 -18.09 1.93
CA ASN A 718 11.83 -17.52 3.26
C ASN A 718 11.00 -18.46 4.14
N LEU A 719 11.62 -18.94 5.23
CA LEU A 719 11.04 -19.87 6.19
C LEU A 719 10.72 -19.22 7.55
N LEU A 720 10.82 -17.89 7.66
CA LEU A 720 10.54 -17.17 8.91
C LEU A 720 9.10 -17.40 9.41
N GLY A 721 8.97 -17.64 10.71
CA GLY A 721 7.68 -17.83 11.36
C GLY A 721 7.03 -19.20 11.17
N LYS A 722 7.72 -20.17 10.53
CA LYS A 722 7.23 -21.54 10.33
C LYS A 722 7.77 -22.48 11.42
N THR A 723 7.02 -23.54 11.68
CA THR A 723 7.52 -24.65 12.49
C THR A 723 8.59 -25.44 11.72
N VAL A 724 9.41 -26.22 12.44
CA VAL A 724 10.50 -26.99 11.80
C VAL A 724 9.97 -27.98 10.75
N ASP A 725 8.84 -28.64 11.03
CA ASP A 725 8.25 -29.63 10.13
C ASP A 725 7.64 -28.99 8.87
N GLU A 726 6.94 -27.87 9.01
CA GLU A 726 6.42 -27.08 7.89
C GLU A 726 7.54 -26.52 7.00
N ALA A 727 8.61 -26.02 7.64
CA ALA A 727 9.77 -25.50 6.94
C ALA A 727 10.51 -26.57 6.14
N ILE A 728 10.64 -27.79 6.68
CA ILE A 728 11.27 -28.92 6.00
C ILE A 728 10.44 -29.37 4.81
N ALA A 729 9.12 -29.48 4.94
CA ALA A 729 8.24 -29.89 3.84
C ALA A 729 8.27 -28.90 2.65
N GLU A 730 8.35 -27.61 2.93
CA GLU A 730 8.43 -26.59 1.91
C GLU A 730 9.84 -26.49 1.28
N LEU A 731 10.85 -26.67 2.10
CA LEU A 731 12.25 -26.71 1.68
C LEU A 731 12.55 -27.89 0.75
N ASP A 732 11.96 -29.07 1.03
CA ASP A 732 12.06 -30.25 0.19
C ASP A 732 11.60 -29.97 -1.24
N LYS A 733 10.39 -29.48 -1.37
CA LYS A 733 9.82 -29.11 -2.67
C LYS A 733 10.63 -28.02 -3.38
N TYR A 734 11.08 -27.01 -2.64
CA TYR A 734 11.85 -25.90 -3.20
C TYR A 734 13.23 -26.36 -3.72
N LEU A 735 13.95 -27.20 -2.98
CA LEU A 735 15.27 -27.70 -3.39
C LEU A 735 15.18 -28.58 -4.64
N ASP A 736 14.13 -29.41 -4.77
CA ASP A 736 13.87 -30.19 -5.97
C ASP A 736 13.57 -29.28 -7.18
N ASP A 737 12.71 -28.29 -7.01
CA ASP A 737 12.39 -27.31 -8.08
C ASP A 737 13.63 -26.49 -8.47
N ALA A 738 14.46 -26.08 -7.50
CA ALA A 738 15.70 -25.32 -7.73
C ALA A 738 16.77 -26.17 -8.44
N TYR A 739 16.90 -27.44 -8.09
CA TYR A 739 17.81 -28.38 -8.74
C TYR A 739 17.38 -28.66 -10.20
N ILE A 740 16.08 -28.87 -10.44
CA ILE A 740 15.51 -29.05 -11.78
C ILE A 740 15.68 -27.79 -12.64
N ALA A 741 15.61 -26.60 -12.02
CA ALA A 741 15.86 -25.31 -12.66
C ALA A 741 17.35 -25.03 -12.92
N HIS A 742 18.26 -25.93 -12.54
CA HIS A 742 19.72 -25.78 -12.68
C HIS A 742 20.30 -24.54 -11.99
N LEU A 743 19.73 -24.12 -10.87
CA LEU A 743 20.29 -23.04 -10.06
C LEU A 743 21.61 -23.55 -9.45
N LYS A 744 22.65 -22.72 -9.50
CA LYS A 744 23.96 -23.07 -8.93
C LYS A 744 23.98 -22.94 -7.42
N THR A 745 23.34 -21.88 -6.93
CA THR A 745 23.26 -21.52 -5.51
C THR A 745 21.87 -21.03 -5.18
N VAL A 746 21.39 -21.34 -3.96
CA VAL A 746 20.12 -20.82 -3.43
C VAL A 746 20.30 -20.36 -1.99
N ARG A 747 19.43 -19.45 -1.57
CA ARG A 747 19.46 -18.79 -0.27
C ARG A 747 18.23 -19.20 0.56
N ILE A 748 18.47 -19.68 1.77
CA ILE A 748 17.42 -20.12 2.69
C ILE A 748 17.41 -19.18 3.89
N VAL A 749 16.36 -18.42 4.07
CA VAL A 749 16.17 -17.47 5.18
C VAL A 749 15.38 -18.14 6.29
N HIS A 750 16.02 -18.39 7.44
CA HIS A 750 15.41 -19.04 8.61
C HIS A 750 15.44 -18.19 9.89
N GLY A 751 16.08 -17.04 9.84
CA GLY A 751 16.18 -16.10 10.98
C GLY A 751 17.20 -16.50 12.05
N LYS A 752 17.47 -15.54 12.95
CA LYS A 752 18.46 -15.71 14.04
C LYS A 752 17.87 -16.36 15.31
N GLY A 753 16.55 -16.34 15.53
CA GLY A 753 15.79 -16.77 16.71
C GLY A 753 16.45 -17.79 17.63
N THR A 754 15.72 -18.75 18.19
CA THR A 754 16.25 -19.81 19.08
C THR A 754 17.23 -20.79 18.40
N GLY A 755 17.37 -20.72 17.08
CA GLY A 755 18.21 -21.60 16.28
C GLY A 755 17.60 -22.98 15.98
N ALA A 756 16.38 -23.25 16.42
CA ALA A 756 15.70 -24.53 16.16
C ALA A 756 15.49 -24.75 14.65
N LEU A 757 15.01 -23.73 13.94
CA LEU A 757 14.79 -23.77 12.50
C LEU A 757 16.12 -23.98 11.74
N ARG A 758 17.17 -23.25 12.11
CA ARG A 758 18.52 -23.42 11.55
C ARG A 758 19.03 -24.85 11.72
N LYS A 759 18.89 -25.43 12.92
CA LYS A 759 19.31 -26.84 13.18
C LYS A 759 18.50 -27.81 12.33
N GLY A 760 17.18 -27.62 12.21
CA GLY A 760 16.31 -28.43 11.36
C GLY A 760 16.73 -28.39 9.90
N VAL A 761 16.91 -27.19 9.34
CA VAL A 761 17.38 -26.96 7.95
C VAL A 761 18.73 -27.60 7.71
N HIS A 762 19.74 -27.39 8.58
CA HIS A 762 21.06 -27.98 8.42
C HIS A 762 21.04 -29.53 8.52
N ASN A 763 20.23 -30.10 9.42
CA ASN A 763 20.08 -31.55 9.53
C ASN A 763 19.42 -32.17 8.29
N TYR A 764 18.48 -31.41 7.68
CA TYR A 764 17.82 -31.82 6.47
C TYR A 764 18.77 -31.73 5.26
N LEU A 765 19.50 -30.62 5.08
CA LEU A 765 20.48 -30.45 4.00
C LEU A 765 21.59 -31.50 3.99
N LYS A 766 22.05 -31.97 5.15
CA LYS A 766 23.03 -33.06 5.25
C LYS A 766 22.61 -34.38 4.58
N ARG A 767 21.28 -34.59 4.47
CA ARG A 767 20.72 -35.83 3.92
C ARG A 767 20.36 -35.72 2.44
N GLN A 768 20.43 -34.50 1.87
CA GLN A 768 20.04 -34.27 0.48
C GLN A 768 21.13 -34.64 -0.50
N LYS A 769 20.78 -35.50 -1.48
CA LYS A 769 21.75 -36.04 -2.47
C LYS A 769 22.23 -34.98 -3.47
N HIS A 770 21.39 -33.95 -3.72
CA HIS A 770 21.63 -32.92 -4.72
C HIS A 770 22.42 -31.72 -4.17
N VAL A 771 22.64 -31.62 -2.87
CA VAL A 771 23.40 -30.55 -2.22
C VAL A 771 24.89 -30.91 -2.23
N ALA A 772 25.73 -29.99 -2.73
CA ALA A 772 27.19 -30.13 -2.74
C ALA A 772 27.79 -29.59 -1.43
N SER A 773 27.40 -28.36 -1.07
CA SER A 773 27.83 -27.69 0.16
C SER A 773 26.75 -26.73 0.67
N TYR A 774 26.84 -26.43 1.97
CA TYR A 774 26.03 -25.34 2.54
C TYR A 774 26.85 -24.62 3.63
N ARG A 775 26.66 -23.30 3.70
CA ARG A 775 27.31 -22.44 4.70
C ARG A 775 26.33 -21.42 5.25
N LEU A 776 26.64 -20.82 6.38
CA LEU A 776 25.91 -19.64 6.86
C LEU A 776 26.26 -18.44 5.98
N GLY A 777 25.33 -17.50 5.88
CA GLY A 777 25.57 -16.22 5.20
C GLY A 777 26.65 -15.40 5.89
N GLU A 778 27.43 -14.66 5.11
CA GLU A 778 28.44 -13.70 5.56
C GLU A 778 27.84 -12.29 5.75
N PHE A 779 28.67 -11.35 6.19
CA PHE A 779 28.27 -9.94 6.34
C PHE A 779 27.76 -9.39 5.00
N GLY A 780 26.48 -8.95 4.98
CA GLY A 780 25.77 -8.53 3.75
C GLY A 780 24.88 -9.61 3.13
N GLU A 781 25.04 -10.90 3.48
CA GLU A 781 24.20 -12.01 3.00
C GLU A 781 23.10 -12.41 4.00
N GLY A 782 22.99 -11.75 5.16
CA GLY A 782 22.01 -12.02 6.22
C GLY A 782 22.56 -12.75 7.43
N ASP A 783 23.90 -12.91 7.52
CA ASP A 783 24.63 -13.49 8.66
C ASP A 783 24.09 -14.88 9.11
N ALA A 784 24.08 -15.12 10.44
CA ALA A 784 23.59 -16.35 11.05
C ALA A 784 22.08 -16.64 10.86
N GLY A 785 21.32 -15.74 10.23
CA GLY A 785 19.90 -15.93 9.91
C GLY A 785 19.62 -16.54 8.55
N VAL A 786 20.67 -16.80 7.76
CA VAL A 786 20.57 -17.30 6.38
C VAL A 786 21.53 -18.46 6.17
N THR A 787 21.12 -19.43 5.37
CA THR A 787 21.99 -20.53 4.91
C THR A 787 22.06 -20.49 3.37
N ILE A 788 23.26 -20.47 2.82
CA ILE A 788 23.53 -20.55 1.38
C ILE A 788 23.83 -22.01 1.04
N VAL A 789 23.15 -22.52 0.02
CA VAL A 789 23.27 -23.91 -0.44
C VAL A 789 23.79 -23.94 -1.85
N GLU A 790 24.79 -24.78 -2.13
CA GLU A 790 25.31 -25.03 -3.46
C GLU A 790 24.89 -26.43 -3.92
N PHE A 791 24.44 -26.56 -5.15
CA PHE A 791 24.04 -27.81 -5.74
C PHE A 791 25.22 -28.52 -6.45
N LYS A 792 25.17 -29.84 -6.48
CA LYS A 792 26.10 -30.67 -7.27
C LYS A 792 25.85 -30.39 -8.77
N LYS A 793 26.94 -30.26 -9.53
CA LYS A 793 26.88 -30.10 -11.00
C LYS A 793 26.32 -31.33 -11.70
#